data_fffcaa0c352cbb6c1cbdce320cc17143
#
_entry.id   fffcaa0c352cbb6c1cbdce320cc17143
#
_cell.length_a   1.000
_cell.length_b   1.000
_cell.length_c   1.000
_cell.angle_alpha   90.00
_cell.angle_beta   90.00
_cell.angle_gamma   90.00
#
_symmetry.space_group_name_H-M   'P 1'
#
loop_
_entity.id
_entity.type
_entity.pdbx_description
1 polymer ?
#
loop_
_entity_poly.entity_id
_entity_poly.type
_entity_poly.pdbx_seq_one_letter_code
_entity_poly.pdbx_strand_id
1 'polypeptide(L)'
;MSDVIEEPLTEIPILPLRDVVVYPHMVIPLFVGREKSIKALEAAMEDNKQILLVAQKSAAEDDPRADDMYSIGTVASILQLLKLPDGTVKVLVEGGKRAKVLNFGESEEEYFTAQAKAYEEETVDDREAEVLVRSLTTQFDQYVKLNKKVPPEILTSLSSIDDPNRLVDTIAAHMSLKIEEKQKILENFSLRDRVEQLMGLMESEIDLLQVEKRIRGRVKRQMEKSQREYYLNEQMKAIQKELGEMDDVPNELEDLEKKIESAGMSKEAKTKAKAEFNKLKMMSPMSAEATVVRNYLDWLVGVPWKKRSKVRNDLARAEQVLEEDHYGLEKVKERILEYLAVQTRMKKMKGPILCLVGPPGVGKTSIGKSLARATNRKFIRMALGGVRDEAEIRGHRRTYIGSMPGKVIQNLYKIGTRNPLFLLDELDKMAMDFRGDPASALLEVLDPEQNHTFNDHYMEVDYDLSEVMFVATSNTMNIPAPLLDRMEVIRLPGYTEDEKVNIALKYLVSKQVKANGLKEGEVEITEEAILDIVRYYTREAGVRNLEREIAKICRKVVKEILSEPSEETVVVKADSLEKYLGVKRFRFGLAEEEDRIGHATGLAWTEVGGELLTIETAVMPGKGKHNITGQLGDVMKESIQAALSVVRSRANVLGLEPDVFEKKDIHVHVPEGAIPKDGPSAGIGMCTALVSALTGIPVRADVAMTGEITLRGEVLPIGGLKEKLLAAHRGGIKTVLIPHENERDLTEIPENIKEKLDIHTVRWIDEVLQLALTRQPEPLEEKGEEKPAEVVKNSENVDSPGTLRPH
;
A
#
# COMPACT_ATOMS: atom_id res chain seq x y z
N MET A 1 5.09 -35.07 -36.26
CA MET A 1 4.69 -34.16 -37.35
C MET A 1 3.46 -34.75 -37.95
N SER A 2 2.32 -34.52 -37.44
CA SER A 2 1.02 -34.88 -37.93
C SER A 2 0.46 -33.69 -38.71
N ASP A 3 0.02 -33.96 -39.96
CA ASP A 3 -0.53 -32.96 -40.85
C ASP A 3 -1.72 -32.24 -40.22
N VAL A 4 -1.53 -30.99 -39.91
CA VAL A 4 -2.60 -30.08 -39.47
C VAL A 4 -3.41 -29.74 -40.72
N ILE A 5 -4.62 -30.24 -40.81
CA ILE A 5 -5.60 -29.78 -41.79
C ILE A 5 -5.86 -28.31 -41.48
N GLU A 6 -5.40 -27.42 -42.36
CA GLU A 6 -5.69 -25.98 -42.28
C GLU A 6 -7.17 -25.76 -42.59
N GLU A 7 -8.01 -25.61 -41.56
CA GLU A 7 -9.34 -25.03 -41.77
C GLU A 7 -9.19 -23.56 -42.26
N PRO A 8 -10.02 -23.10 -43.18
CA PRO A 8 -9.91 -21.77 -43.74
C PRO A 8 -10.14 -20.71 -42.64
N LEU A 9 -9.35 -19.64 -42.65
CA LEU A 9 -9.53 -18.46 -41.85
C LEU A 9 -10.92 -17.86 -42.09
N THR A 10 -11.81 -17.98 -41.13
CA THR A 10 -13.16 -17.41 -41.18
C THR A 10 -13.14 -16.06 -40.49
N GLU A 11 -13.66 -15.03 -41.14
CA GLU A 11 -13.90 -13.72 -40.50
C GLU A 11 -15.19 -13.81 -39.70
N ILE A 12 -15.12 -13.66 -38.40
CA ILE A 12 -16.25 -13.85 -37.48
C ILE A 12 -16.47 -12.56 -36.66
N PRO A 13 -17.72 -12.09 -36.47
CA PRO A 13 -18.04 -11.00 -35.58
C PRO A 13 -17.63 -11.32 -34.12
N ILE A 14 -17.11 -10.33 -33.37
CA ILE A 14 -16.69 -10.50 -32.00
C ILE A 14 -17.70 -9.85 -31.05
N LEU A 15 -17.99 -10.54 -29.96
CA LEU A 15 -18.71 -9.99 -28.81
C LEU A 15 -17.76 -9.92 -27.59
N PRO A 16 -17.27 -8.71 -27.21
CA PRO A 16 -16.46 -8.52 -26.03
C PRO A 16 -17.28 -8.73 -24.74
N LEU A 17 -16.83 -9.64 -23.87
CA LEU A 17 -17.47 -9.97 -22.61
C LEU A 17 -16.73 -9.29 -21.43
N ARG A 18 -17.49 -8.58 -20.59
CA ARG A 18 -16.92 -7.75 -19.51
C ARG A 18 -16.43 -8.56 -18.30
N ASP A 19 -17.23 -9.52 -17.87
CA ASP A 19 -17.09 -10.19 -16.55
C ASP A 19 -17.27 -11.70 -16.61
N VAL A 20 -17.35 -12.27 -17.81
CA VAL A 20 -17.58 -13.71 -17.99
C VAL A 20 -16.64 -14.29 -19.05
N VAL A 21 -16.16 -15.49 -18.80
CA VAL A 21 -15.47 -16.34 -19.77
C VAL A 21 -16.41 -17.49 -20.13
N VAL A 22 -16.66 -17.68 -21.42
CA VAL A 22 -17.55 -18.72 -21.93
C VAL A 22 -16.70 -19.87 -22.43
N TYR A 23 -16.98 -21.07 -21.91
CA TYR A 23 -16.33 -22.31 -22.33
C TYR A 23 -17.12 -23.04 -23.39
N PRO A 24 -16.51 -23.99 -24.13
CA PRO A 24 -17.24 -24.92 -25.02
C PRO A 24 -18.40 -25.61 -24.30
N HIS A 25 -19.47 -25.84 -25.01
CA HIS A 25 -20.73 -26.49 -24.54
C HIS A 25 -21.47 -25.75 -23.38
N MET A 26 -21.02 -24.52 -23.02
CA MET A 26 -21.71 -23.70 -22.03
C MET A 26 -22.87 -22.95 -22.69
N VAL A 27 -24.07 -23.09 -22.13
CA VAL A 27 -25.24 -22.30 -22.54
C VAL A 27 -25.47 -21.17 -21.54
N ILE A 28 -25.35 -19.93 -21.98
CA ILE A 28 -25.45 -18.76 -21.09
C ILE A 28 -26.30 -17.64 -21.72
N PRO A 29 -27.20 -17.01 -20.93
CA PRO A 29 -27.85 -15.78 -21.33
C PRO A 29 -26.93 -14.59 -21.09
N LEU A 30 -26.70 -13.77 -22.08
CA LEU A 30 -25.93 -12.53 -22.02
C LEU A 30 -26.84 -11.32 -22.22
N PHE A 31 -26.56 -10.23 -21.51
CA PHE A 31 -27.25 -8.94 -21.68
C PHE A 31 -26.27 -7.97 -22.35
N VAL A 32 -26.61 -7.52 -23.53
CA VAL A 32 -25.76 -6.69 -24.38
C VAL A 32 -26.41 -5.34 -24.56
N GLY A 33 -25.72 -4.29 -24.10
CA GLY A 33 -26.20 -2.91 -24.19
C GLY A 33 -25.30 -1.98 -25.03
N ARG A 34 -24.11 -2.44 -25.43
CA ARG A 34 -23.19 -1.65 -26.25
C ARG A 34 -23.62 -1.67 -27.72
N GLU A 35 -23.63 -0.50 -28.36
CA GLU A 35 -24.08 -0.37 -29.77
C GLU A 35 -23.23 -1.23 -30.73
N LYS A 36 -21.89 -1.19 -30.61
CA LYS A 36 -20.98 -2.05 -31.39
C LYS A 36 -21.26 -3.54 -31.22
N SER A 37 -21.56 -3.97 -29.98
CA SER A 37 -21.86 -5.36 -29.66
C SER A 37 -23.24 -5.79 -30.17
N ILE A 38 -24.20 -4.89 -30.20
CA ILE A 38 -25.55 -5.16 -30.77
C ILE A 38 -25.43 -5.32 -32.30
N LYS A 39 -24.70 -4.46 -32.99
CA LYS A 39 -24.42 -4.58 -34.42
C LYS A 39 -23.72 -5.90 -34.77
N ALA A 40 -22.72 -6.31 -33.96
CA ALA A 40 -22.05 -7.62 -34.14
C ALA A 40 -23.00 -8.79 -34.01
N LEU A 41 -23.95 -8.74 -33.04
CA LEU A 41 -24.99 -9.77 -32.91
C LEU A 41 -25.98 -9.80 -34.08
N GLU A 42 -26.37 -8.66 -34.61
CA GLU A 42 -27.25 -8.51 -35.76
C GLU A 42 -26.58 -9.10 -37.03
N ALA A 43 -25.31 -8.70 -37.25
CA ALA A 43 -24.54 -9.27 -38.37
C ALA A 43 -24.36 -10.80 -38.28
N ALA A 44 -24.05 -11.30 -37.07
CA ALA A 44 -23.96 -12.77 -36.86
C ALA A 44 -25.30 -13.51 -37.11
N MET A 45 -26.44 -12.86 -36.80
CA MET A 45 -27.77 -13.47 -37.04
C MET A 45 -28.16 -13.53 -38.55
N GLU A 46 -27.66 -12.58 -39.35
CA GLU A 46 -27.92 -12.55 -40.81
C GLU A 46 -27.07 -13.55 -41.58
N ASP A 47 -25.87 -13.92 -41.05
CA ASP A 47 -25.00 -14.89 -41.70
C ASP A 47 -25.25 -16.33 -41.16
N ASN A 48 -24.33 -16.86 -40.41
CA ASN A 48 -24.29 -18.29 -39.97
C ASN A 48 -24.68 -18.51 -38.50
N LYS A 49 -25.12 -17.45 -37.82
CA LYS A 49 -25.44 -17.42 -36.37
C LYS A 49 -24.25 -17.76 -35.47
N GLN A 50 -23.03 -17.61 -35.98
CA GLN A 50 -21.81 -17.79 -35.21
C GLN A 50 -21.25 -16.45 -34.79
N ILE A 51 -20.76 -16.38 -33.55
CA ILE A 51 -20.13 -15.20 -33.00
C ILE A 51 -18.94 -15.63 -32.13
N LEU A 52 -17.86 -14.88 -32.16
CA LEU A 52 -16.69 -15.12 -31.31
C LEU A 52 -16.83 -14.37 -29.99
N LEU A 53 -16.89 -15.11 -28.90
CA LEU A 53 -16.96 -14.57 -27.53
C LEU A 53 -15.55 -14.43 -26.96
N VAL A 54 -15.15 -13.21 -26.64
CA VAL A 54 -13.80 -12.90 -26.10
C VAL A 54 -13.95 -12.12 -24.82
N ALA A 55 -13.27 -12.54 -23.74
CA ALA A 55 -13.29 -11.81 -22.48
C ALA A 55 -12.37 -10.58 -22.54
N GLN A 56 -12.76 -9.54 -21.80
CA GLN A 56 -11.93 -8.35 -21.58
C GLN A 56 -10.92 -8.58 -20.46
N LYS A 57 -9.72 -7.98 -20.56
CA LYS A 57 -8.68 -8.03 -19.52
C LYS A 57 -9.08 -7.23 -18.28
N SER A 58 -9.86 -6.16 -18.46
CA SER A 58 -10.36 -5.31 -17.37
C SER A 58 -11.87 -5.09 -17.50
N ALA A 59 -12.62 -5.38 -16.44
CA ALA A 59 -14.06 -5.13 -16.40
C ALA A 59 -14.42 -3.64 -16.31
N ALA A 60 -13.47 -2.77 -16.00
CA ALA A 60 -13.68 -1.34 -15.84
C ALA A 60 -13.73 -0.56 -17.19
N GLU A 61 -13.30 -1.20 -18.29
CA GLU A 61 -13.25 -0.57 -19.61
C GLU A 61 -14.61 -0.67 -20.31
N ASP A 62 -15.22 0.49 -20.56
CA ASP A 62 -16.55 0.54 -21.19
C ASP A 62 -16.48 0.43 -22.72
N ASP A 63 -15.42 0.92 -23.37
CA ASP A 63 -15.21 0.82 -24.83
C ASP A 63 -13.85 0.14 -25.10
N PRO A 64 -13.78 -1.20 -25.02
CA PRO A 64 -12.52 -1.94 -25.13
C PRO A 64 -11.94 -1.85 -26.56
N ARG A 65 -10.63 -1.72 -26.62
CA ARG A 65 -9.84 -1.82 -27.86
C ARG A 65 -9.35 -3.26 -28.05
N ALA A 66 -8.76 -3.54 -29.20
CA ALA A 66 -8.20 -4.85 -29.49
C ALA A 66 -7.19 -5.33 -28.42
N ASP A 67 -6.37 -4.41 -27.88
CA ASP A 67 -5.38 -4.71 -26.82
C ASP A 67 -6.00 -5.01 -25.45
N ASP A 68 -7.24 -4.59 -25.23
CA ASP A 68 -7.97 -4.80 -23.97
C ASP A 68 -8.68 -6.15 -23.93
N MET A 69 -8.64 -6.92 -25.02
CA MET A 69 -9.24 -8.23 -25.15
C MET A 69 -8.18 -9.34 -25.09
N TYR A 70 -8.61 -10.54 -24.67
CA TYR A 70 -7.75 -11.71 -24.72
C TYR A 70 -7.66 -12.25 -26.15
N SER A 71 -6.56 -12.95 -26.47
CA SER A 71 -6.31 -13.49 -27.80
C SER A 71 -6.98 -14.87 -28.05
N ILE A 72 -7.56 -15.47 -27.01
CA ILE A 72 -8.25 -16.75 -27.10
C ILE A 72 -9.68 -16.57 -26.59
N GLY A 73 -10.64 -17.02 -27.36
CA GLY A 73 -12.06 -16.99 -27.07
C GLY A 73 -12.76 -18.28 -27.47
N THR A 74 -14.09 -18.26 -27.47
CA THR A 74 -14.93 -19.38 -27.85
C THR A 74 -15.85 -18.96 -29.00
N VAL A 75 -15.82 -19.68 -30.11
CA VAL A 75 -16.82 -19.56 -31.17
C VAL A 75 -18.12 -20.10 -30.64
N ALA A 76 -19.15 -19.29 -30.61
CA ALA A 76 -20.47 -19.67 -30.09
C ALA A 76 -21.57 -19.56 -31.13
N SER A 77 -22.59 -20.37 -30.96
CA SER A 77 -23.82 -20.33 -31.78
C SER A 77 -24.89 -19.52 -31.04
N ILE A 78 -25.57 -18.62 -31.74
CA ILE A 78 -26.70 -17.85 -31.18
C ILE A 78 -27.96 -18.72 -31.25
N LEU A 79 -28.47 -19.12 -30.07
CA LEU A 79 -29.68 -19.93 -29.96
C LEU A 79 -30.95 -19.07 -30.01
N GLN A 80 -30.95 -17.92 -29.30
CA GLN A 80 -32.09 -17.02 -29.21
C GLN A 80 -31.64 -15.58 -28.97
N LEU A 81 -32.28 -14.63 -29.62
CA LEU A 81 -32.06 -13.19 -29.45
C LEU A 81 -33.41 -12.52 -29.16
N LEU A 82 -33.44 -11.70 -28.10
CA LEU A 82 -34.60 -10.95 -27.66
C LEU A 82 -34.23 -9.50 -27.41
N LYS A 83 -34.84 -8.57 -28.16
CA LYS A 83 -34.69 -7.12 -27.90
C LYS A 83 -35.61 -6.69 -26.76
N LEU A 84 -35.07 -6.02 -25.75
CA LEU A 84 -35.79 -5.52 -24.60
C LEU A 84 -36.25 -4.05 -24.84
N PRO A 85 -37.29 -3.58 -24.13
CA PRO A 85 -37.81 -2.19 -24.31
C PRO A 85 -36.84 -1.07 -23.94
N ASP A 86 -35.83 -1.36 -23.15
CA ASP A 86 -34.77 -0.43 -22.71
C ASP A 86 -33.62 -0.27 -23.72
N GLY A 87 -33.70 -0.95 -24.89
CA GLY A 87 -32.68 -0.93 -25.91
C GLY A 87 -31.58 -1.98 -25.74
N THR A 88 -31.58 -2.72 -24.62
CA THR A 88 -30.64 -3.85 -24.42
C THR A 88 -31.09 -5.11 -25.17
N VAL A 89 -30.14 -5.97 -25.55
CA VAL A 89 -30.42 -7.23 -26.21
C VAL A 89 -30.07 -8.38 -25.28
N LYS A 90 -31.04 -9.22 -24.98
CA LYS A 90 -30.80 -10.51 -24.32
C LYS A 90 -30.56 -11.58 -25.35
N VAL A 91 -29.35 -12.15 -25.33
CA VAL A 91 -28.97 -13.23 -26.25
C VAL A 91 -28.64 -14.51 -25.48
N LEU A 92 -29.14 -15.63 -25.94
CA LEU A 92 -28.76 -16.95 -25.43
C LEU A 92 -27.76 -17.54 -26.41
N VAL A 93 -26.57 -17.85 -25.91
CA VAL A 93 -25.48 -18.40 -26.73
C VAL A 93 -25.04 -19.76 -26.20
N GLU A 94 -24.60 -20.61 -27.09
CA GLU A 94 -23.97 -21.90 -26.78
C GLU A 94 -22.54 -21.87 -27.28
N GLY A 95 -21.59 -22.08 -26.40
CA GLY A 95 -20.16 -22.16 -26.71
C GLY A 95 -19.87 -23.40 -27.56
N GLY A 96 -19.15 -23.21 -28.65
CA GLY A 96 -18.71 -24.27 -29.56
C GLY A 96 -17.23 -24.62 -29.34
N LYS A 97 -16.38 -24.29 -30.30
CA LYS A 97 -14.94 -24.60 -30.26
C LYS A 97 -14.11 -23.42 -29.69
N ARG A 98 -13.00 -23.74 -29.05
CA ARG A 98 -11.96 -22.74 -28.71
C ARG A 98 -11.34 -22.18 -29.98
N ALA A 99 -11.10 -20.88 -30.02
CA ALA A 99 -10.47 -20.22 -31.14
C ALA A 99 -9.46 -19.19 -30.72
N LYS A 100 -8.35 -19.13 -31.43
CA LYS A 100 -7.32 -18.10 -31.27
C LYS A 100 -7.56 -17.01 -32.31
N VAL A 101 -7.61 -15.78 -31.83
CA VAL A 101 -7.65 -14.59 -32.68
C VAL A 101 -6.25 -14.36 -33.26
N LEU A 102 -6.16 -14.30 -34.56
CA LEU A 102 -4.93 -14.00 -35.29
C LEU A 102 -4.80 -12.51 -35.57
N ASN A 103 -5.90 -11.90 -36.03
CA ASN A 103 -6.00 -10.47 -36.27
C ASN A 103 -7.36 -9.96 -35.81
N PHE A 104 -7.37 -8.81 -35.14
CA PHE A 104 -8.57 -8.04 -34.87
C PHE A 104 -8.81 -7.07 -36.01
N GLY A 105 -10.04 -6.95 -36.46
CA GLY A 105 -10.52 -6.02 -37.47
C GLY A 105 -11.73 -5.24 -36.96
N GLU A 106 -12.09 -4.18 -37.66
CA GLU A 106 -13.32 -3.41 -37.46
C GLU A 106 -14.07 -3.37 -38.78
N SER A 107 -15.35 -3.73 -38.79
CA SER A 107 -16.20 -3.74 -39.99
C SER A 107 -16.53 -2.29 -40.42
N GLU A 108 -16.88 -2.06 -41.67
CA GLU A 108 -17.43 -0.80 -42.16
C GLU A 108 -18.68 -0.34 -41.40
N GLU A 109 -19.41 -1.26 -40.75
CA GLU A 109 -20.57 -1.00 -39.91
C GLU A 109 -20.20 -0.73 -38.41
N GLU A 110 -18.92 -0.50 -38.11
CA GLU A 110 -18.41 -0.13 -36.77
C GLU A 110 -18.63 -1.21 -35.68
N TYR A 111 -18.42 -2.48 -35.98
CA TYR A 111 -18.34 -3.55 -34.98
C TYR A 111 -17.04 -4.34 -35.15
N PHE A 112 -16.61 -5.04 -34.09
CA PHE A 112 -15.38 -5.82 -34.11
C PHE A 112 -15.53 -7.11 -34.88
N THR A 113 -14.55 -7.41 -35.75
CA THR A 113 -14.40 -8.71 -36.43
C THR A 113 -13.06 -9.33 -36.09
N ALA A 114 -12.93 -10.62 -36.26
CA ALA A 114 -11.65 -11.30 -36.09
C ALA A 114 -11.44 -12.36 -37.17
N GLN A 115 -10.19 -12.47 -37.60
CA GLN A 115 -9.70 -13.67 -38.25
C GLN A 115 -9.31 -14.67 -37.16
N ALA A 116 -10.09 -15.73 -36.97
CA ALA A 116 -9.90 -16.69 -35.93
C ALA A 116 -9.62 -18.08 -36.49
N LYS A 117 -8.74 -18.84 -35.79
CA LYS A 117 -8.45 -20.21 -36.08
C LYS A 117 -9.01 -21.09 -34.95
N ALA A 118 -9.95 -21.98 -35.28
CA ALA A 118 -10.45 -22.96 -34.32
C ALA A 118 -9.37 -24.00 -34.01
N TYR A 119 -9.30 -24.45 -32.79
CA TYR A 119 -8.41 -25.51 -32.35
C TYR A 119 -9.20 -26.78 -32.01
N GLU A 120 -8.68 -27.94 -32.43
CA GLU A 120 -9.12 -29.21 -31.94
C GLU A 120 -8.41 -29.53 -30.62
N GLU A 121 -9.15 -30.08 -29.68
CA GLU A 121 -8.64 -30.44 -28.37
C GLU A 121 -7.75 -31.68 -28.48
N GLU A 122 -6.62 -31.68 -27.73
CA GLU A 122 -5.77 -32.86 -27.65
C GLU A 122 -6.48 -33.99 -26.94
N THR A 123 -6.50 -35.18 -27.57
CA THR A 123 -7.04 -36.42 -26.99
C THR A 123 -6.00 -37.07 -26.11
N VAL A 124 -6.38 -37.40 -24.88
CA VAL A 124 -5.57 -38.18 -23.92
C VAL A 124 -6.02 -39.67 -23.99
N ASP A 125 -5.14 -40.57 -23.58
CA ASP A 125 -5.48 -42.00 -23.46
C ASP A 125 -6.68 -42.22 -22.55
N ASP A 126 -7.65 -43.01 -22.95
CA ASP A 126 -8.93 -43.20 -22.25
C ASP A 126 -8.77 -43.58 -20.77
N ARG A 127 -7.74 -44.36 -20.44
CA ARG A 127 -7.45 -44.76 -19.05
C ARG A 127 -6.92 -43.58 -18.20
N GLU A 128 -6.06 -42.73 -18.77
CA GLU A 128 -5.55 -41.55 -18.10
C GLU A 128 -6.65 -40.50 -17.89
N ALA A 129 -7.48 -40.30 -18.93
CA ALA A 129 -8.64 -39.40 -18.84
C ALA A 129 -9.62 -39.82 -17.73
N GLU A 130 -9.93 -41.13 -17.63
CA GLU A 130 -10.82 -41.67 -16.57
C GLU A 130 -10.29 -41.38 -15.14
N VAL A 131 -8.98 -41.55 -14.92
CA VAL A 131 -8.34 -41.26 -13.61
C VAL A 131 -8.38 -39.77 -13.28
N LEU A 132 -8.06 -38.90 -14.25
CA LEU A 132 -8.08 -37.46 -14.10
C LEU A 132 -9.49 -36.95 -13.79
N VAL A 133 -10.48 -37.38 -14.53
CA VAL A 133 -11.90 -37.04 -14.34
C VAL A 133 -12.40 -37.48 -12.97
N ARG A 134 -12.08 -38.68 -12.55
CA ARG A 134 -12.49 -39.20 -11.22
C ARG A 134 -11.89 -38.39 -10.10
N SER A 135 -10.60 -38.03 -10.20
CA SER A 135 -9.91 -37.19 -9.20
C SER A 135 -10.54 -35.80 -9.12
N LEU A 136 -10.76 -35.17 -10.28
CA LEU A 136 -11.35 -33.83 -10.39
C LEU A 136 -12.78 -33.80 -9.83
N THR A 137 -13.61 -34.79 -10.18
CA THR A 137 -15.00 -34.89 -9.70
C THR A 137 -15.05 -35.07 -8.18
N THR A 138 -14.13 -35.86 -7.62
CA THR A 138 -14.05 -36.07 -6.17
C THR A 138 -13.69 -34.75 -5.43
N GLN A 139 -12.76 -34.00 -5.98
CA GLN A 139 -12.34 -32.72 -5.42
C GLN A 139 -13.44 -31.64 -5.56
N PHE A 140 -14.17 -31.66 -6.71
CA PHE A 140 -15.28 -30.75 -6.91
C PHE A 140 -16.48 -31.06 -5.99
N ASP A 141 -16.73 -32.30 -5.66
CA ASP A 141 -17.73 -32.69 -4.65
C ASP A 141 -17.40 -32.11 -3.28
N GLN A 142 -16.10 -32.09 -2.90
CA GLN A 142 -15.65 -31.42 -1.67
C GLN A 142 -15.85 -29.90 -1.72
N TYR A 143 -15.55 -29.28 -2.87
CA TYR A 143 -15.75 -27.84 -3.06
C TYR A 143 -17.24 -27.46 -2.95
N VAL A 144 -18.14 -28.17 -3.62
CA VAL A 144 -19.59 -27.93 -3.56
C VAL A 144 -20.15 -28.08 -2.15
N LYS A 145 -19.68 -29.07 -1.37
CA LYS A 145 -20.08 -29.25 0.03
C LYS A 145 -19.66 -28.09 0.95
N LEU A 146 -18.63 -27.37 0.59
CA LEU A 146 -18.12 -26.21 1.36
C LEU A 146 -18.69 -24.88 0.85
N ASN A 147 -18.93 -24.76 -0.44
CA ASN A 147 -19.41 -23.55 -1.10
C ASN A 147 -20.93 -23.54 -1.27
N LYS A 148 -21.62 -22.81 -0.40
CA LYS A 148 -23.09 -22.69 -0.43
C LYS A 148 -23.66 -21.94 -1.65
N LYS A 149 -22.83 -21.30 -2.45
CA LYS A 149 -23.25 -20.57 -3.66
C LYS A 149 -23.46 -21.49 -4.86
N VAL A 150 -22.88 -22.67 -4.82
CA VAL A 150 -23.00 -23.67 -5.89
C VAL A 150 -24.10 -24.68 -5.53
N PRO A 151 -25.18 -24.78 -6.35
CA PRO A 151 -26.27 -25.71 -6.07
C PRO A 151 -25.80 -27.17 -6.14
N PRO A 152 -26.21 -28.04 -5.19
CA PRO A 152 -25.79 -29.44 -5.18
C PRO A 152 -26.28 -30.24 -6.41
N GLU A 153 -27.33 -29.78 -7.08
CA GLU A 153 -27.89 -30.42 -8.29
C GLU A 153 -26.87 -30.46 -9.45
N ILE A 154 -25.85 -29.61 -9.43
CA ILE A 154 -24.77 -29.62 -10.44
C ILE A 154 -24.02 -30.95 -10.43
N LEU A 155 -23.81 -31.57 -9.27
CA LEU A 155 -23.15 -32.88 -9.18
C LEU A 155 -23.89 -33.98 -9.95
N THR A 156 -25.20 -33.91 -9.95
CA THR A 156 -26.05 -34.85 -10.71
C THR A 156 -25.94 -34.59 -12.22
N SER A 157 -25.88 -33.34 -12.63
CA SER A 157 -25.70 -32.96 -14.04
C SER A 157 -24.29 -33.34 -14.55
N LEU A 158 -23.25 -33.21 -13.73
CA LEU A 158 -21.89 -33.61 -14.09
C LEU A 158 -21.75 -35.13 -14.27
N SER A 159 -22.47 -35.93 -13.47
CA SER A 159 -22.44 -37.39 -13.60
C SER A 159 -23.05 -37.93 -14.89
N SER A 160 -23.77 -37.13 -15.68
CA SER A 160 -24.35 -37.46 -17.00
C SER A 160 -23.47 -37.01 -18.17
N ILE A 161 -22.28 -36.48 -17.93
CA ILE A 161 -21.34 -36.00 -18.96
C ILE A 161 -20.25 -37.06 -19.12
N ASP A 162 -20.24 -37.72 -20.29
CA ASP A 162 -19.25 -38.76 -20.62
C ASP A 162 -17.96 -38.18 -21.21
N ASP A 163 -18.04 -37.02 -21.86
CA ASP A 163 -16.88 -36.37 -22.48
C ASP A 163 -16.02 -35.65 -21.41
N PRO A 164 -14.73 -36.03 -21.24
CA PRO A 164 -13.82 -35.45 -20.27
C PRO A 164 -13.60 -33.95 -20.45
N ASN A 165 -13.48 -33.48 -21.70
CA ASN A 165 -13.26 -32.05 -22.01
C ASN A 165 -14.45 -31.21 -21.57
N ARG A 166 -15.65 -31.65 -21.93
CA ARG A 166 -16.89 -30.99 -21.53
C ARG A 166 -17.09 -30.95 -20.02
N LEU A 167 -16.71 -32.04 -19.34
CA LEU A 167 -16.81 -32.10 -17.88
C LEU A 167 -15.89 -31.11 -17.19
N VAL A 168 -14.63 -31.00 -17.63
CA VAL A 168 -13.65 -30.02 -17.08
C VAL A 168 -14.13 -28.61 -17.30
N ASP A 169 -14.61 -28.27 -18.48
CA ASP A 169 -15.12 -26.95 -18.83
C ASP A 169 -16.38 -26.59 -18.03
N THR A 170 -17.26 -27.56 -17.81
CA THR A 170 -18.46 -27.37 -16.99
C THR A 170 -18.09 -27.09 -15.52
N ILE A 171 -17.13 -27.81 -14.96
CA ILE A 171 -16.63 -27.55 -13.60
C ILE A 171 -16.00 -26.15 -13.51
N ALA A 172 -15.14 -25.78 -14.46
CA ALA A 172 -14.51 -24.46 -14.51
C ALA A 172 -15.54 -23.32 -14.58
N ALA A 173 -16.63 -23.50 -15.33
CA ALA A 173 -17.71 -22.51 -15.41
C ALA A 173 -18.41 -22.28 -14.08
N HIS A 174 -18.59 -23.31 -13.26
CA HIS A 174 -19.29 -23.25 -11.98
C HIS A 174 -18.40 -22.86 -10.79
N MET A 175 -17.09 -22.78 -10.95
CA MET A 175 -16.19 -22.30 -9.93
C MET A 175 -16.23 -20.77 -9.80
N SER A 176 -16.10 -20.29 -8.57
CA SER A 176 -16.04 -18.84 -8.25
C SER A 176 -14.61 -18.31 -8.40
N LEU A 177 -14.05 -18.40 -9.60
CA LEU A 177 -12.70 -17.96 -9.96
C LEU A 177 -12.72 -16.54 -10.55
N LYS A 178 -11.57 -15.85 -10.49
CA LYS A 178 -11.35 -14.59 -11.18
C LYS A 178 -11.32 -14.79 -12.71
N ILE A 179 -11.63 -13.73 -13.45
CA ILE A 179 -11.65 -13.77 -14.93
C ILE A 179 -10.31 -14.24 -15.48
N GLU A 180 -9.20 -13.74 -14.93
CA GLU A 180 -7.85 -14.12 -15.35
C GLU A 180 -7.56 -15.62 -15.17
N GLU A 181 -8.06 -16.21 -14.07
CA GLU A 181 -7.89 -17.64 -13.80
C GLU A 181 -8.76 -18.49 -14.72
N LYS A 182 -10.02 -18.07 -14.95
CA LYS A 182 -10.92 -18.69 -15.91
C LYS A 182 -10.37 -18.63 -17.33
N GLN A 183 -9.81 -17.49 -17.70
CA GLN A 183 -9.21 -17.31 -19.02
C GLN A 183 -8.00 -18.22 -19.24
N LYS A 184 -7.12 -18.37 -18.26
CA LYS A 184 -5.98 -19.30 -18.33
C LYS A 184 -6.41 -20.75 -18.56
N ILE A 185 -7.55 -21.18 -17.98
CA ILE A 185 -8.11 -22.50 -18.22
C ILE A 185 -8.63 -22.61 -19.66
N LEU A 186 -9.25 -21.54 -20.19
CA LEU A 186 -9.72 -21.52 -21.59
C LEU A 186 -8.55 -21.55 -22.57
N GLU A 187 -7.43 -20.91 -22.24
CA GLU A 187 -6.22 -20.80 -23.07
C GLU A 187 -5.42 -22.11 -23.16
N ASN A 188 -5.69 -23.06 -22.27
CA ASN A 188 -4.98 -24.32 -22.23
C ASN A 188 -5.72 -25.39 -23.08
N PHE A 189 -5.07 -25.89 -24.12
CA PHE A 189 -5.67 -26.85 -25.08
C PHE A 189 -5.47 -28.31 -24.63
N SER A 190 -4.49 -28.60 -23.77
CA SER A 190 -4.23 -29.93 -23.23
C SER A 190 -5.21 -30.27 -22.12
N LEU A 191 -5.94 -31.38 -22.23
CA LEU A 191 -6.88 -31.86 -21.20
C LEU A 191 -6.16 -32.07 -19.84
N ARG A 192 -4.98 -32.68 -19.89
CA ARG A 192 -4.18 -32.96 -18.70
C ARG A 192 -3.82 -31.69 -17.95
N ASP A 193 -3.24 -30.70 -18.64
CA ASP A 193 -2.81 -29.46 -18.03
C ASP A 193 -3.98 -28.62 -17.51
N ARG A 194 -5.15 -28.66 -18.19
CA ARG A 194 -6.38 -28.03 -17.69
C ARG A 194 -6.85 -28.63 -16.37
N VAL A 195 -6.85 -29.99 -16.30
CA VAL A 195 -7.24 -30.69 -15.08
C VAL A 195 -6.29 -30.39 -13.95
N GLU A 196 -4.98 -30.46 -14.16
CA GLU A 196 -3.96 -30.14 -13.15
C GLU A 196 -4.12 -28.69 -12.65
N GLN A 197 -4.29 -27.74 -13.55
CA GLN A 197 -4.51 -26.34 -13.21
C GLN A 197 -5.81 -26.13 -12.43
N LEU A 198 -6.90 -26.75 -12.87
CA LEU A 198 -8.20 -26.63 -12.23
C LEU A 198 -8.19 -27.25 -10.82
N MET A 199 -7.52 -28.39 -10.65
CA MET A 199 -7.34 -29.03 -9.35
C MET A 199 -6.54 -28.15 -8.38
N GLY A 200 -5.47 -27.51 -8.83
CA GLY A 200 -4.69 -26.58 -8.01
C GLY A 200 -5.49 -25.35 -7.56
N LEU A 201 -6.29 -24.77 -8.46
CA LEU A 201 -7.18 -23.66 -8.12
C LEU A 201 -8.29 -24.08 -7.15
N MET A 202 -8.82 -25.29 -7.35
CA MET A 202 -9.86 -25.85 -6.48
C MET A 202 -9.34 -26.13 -5.07
N GLU A 203 -8.13 -26.64 -4.95
CA GLU A 203 -7.48 -26.88 -3.64
C GLU A 203 -7.32 -25.57 -2.86
N SER A 204 -6.84 -24.51 -3.53
CA SER A 204 -6.72 -23.17 -2.94
C SER A 204 -8.07 -22.62 -2.46
N GLU A 205 -9.13 -22.79 -3.23
CA GLU A 205 -10.48 -22.36 -2.86
C GLU A 205 -11.07 -23.19 -1.71
N ILE A 206 -10.84 -24.50 -1.70
CA ILE A 206 -11.25 -25.40 -0.61
C ILE A 206 -10.59 -24.99 0.70
N ASP A 207 -9.29 -24.69 0.69
CA ASP A 207 -8.55 -24.23 1.87
C ASP A 207 -9.11 -22.92 2.39
N LEU A 208 -9.38 -21.95 1.53
CA LEU A 208 -10.01 -20.67 1.89
C LEU A 208 -11.37 -20.87 2.55
N LEU A 209 -12.23 -21.70 1.95
CA LEU A 209 -13.57 -22.00 2.48
C LEU A 209 -13.51 -22.75 3.82
N GLN A 210 -12.51 -23.63 4.02
CA GLN A 210 -12.29 -24.31 5.30
C GLN A 210 -11.86 -23.34 6.40
N VAL A 211 -10.96 -22.40 6.08
CA VAL A 211 -10.56 -21.34 7.00
C VAL A 211 -11.74 -20.44 7.37
N GLU A 212 -12.54 -20.05 6.39
CA GLU A 212 -13.76 -19.24 6.61
C GLU A 212 -14.76 -19.98 7.52
N LYS A 213 -15.02 -21.27 7.24
CA LYS A 213 -15.88 -22.13 8.06
C LYS A 213 -15.37 -22.25 9.51
N ARG A 214 -14.04 -22.34 9.69
CA ARG A 214 -13.40 -22.42 11.01
C ARG A 214 -13.55 -21.10 11.78
N ILE A 215 -13.37 -19.96 11.09
CA ILE A 215 -13.57 -18.63 11.68
C ILE A 215 -15.03 -18.44 12.07
N ARG A 216 -15.97 -18.71 11.17
CA ARG A 216 -17.41 -18.60 11.45
C ARG A 216 -17.84 -19.53 12.61
N GLY A 217 -17.29 -20.74 12.66
CA GLY A 217 -17.54 -21.67 13.75
C GLY A 217 -16.97 -21.20 15.11
N ARG A 218 -15.84 -20.48 15.09
CA ARG A 218 -15.26 -19.87 16.29
C ARG A 218 -16.11 -18.69 16.77
N VAL A 219 -16.50 -17.81 15.85
CA VAL A 219 -17.39 -16.66 16.14
C VAL A 219 -18.74 -17.15 16.67
N LYS A 220 -19.35 -18.15 16.04
CA LYS A 220 -20.63 -18.73 16.51
C LYS A 220 -20.53 -19.32 17.92
N ARG A 221 -19.46 -20.08 18.20
CA ARG A 221 -19.22 -20.61 19.56
C ARG A 221 -18.98 -19.52 20.61
N GLN A 222 -18.30 -18.44 20.21
CA GLN A 222 -18.11 -17.28 21.07
C GLN A 222 -19.45 -16.57 21.37
N MET A 223 -20.29 -16.39 20.38
CA MET A 223 -21.64 -15.82 20.54
C MET A 223 -22.53 -16.74 21.38
N GLU A 224 -22.53 -18.05 21.13
CA GLU A 224 -23.31 -19.03 21.91
C GLU A 224 -22.83 -19.07 23.36
N LYS A 225 -21.52 -18.95 23.62
CA LYS A 225 -20.97 -18.84 24.97
C LYS A 225 -21.44 -17.58 25.66
N SER A 226 -21.37 -16.44 25.01
CA SER A 226 -21.86 -15.16 25.54
C SER A 226 -23.37 -15.16 25.76
N GLN A 227 -24.15 -15.75 24.87
CA GLN A 227 -25.60 -15.92 25.07
C GLN A 227 -25.92 -16.87 26.25
N ARG A 228 -25.15 -17.95 26.39
CA ARG A 228 -25.33 -18.89 27.50
C ARG A 228 -24.93 -18.28 28.85
N GLU A 229 -23.86 -17.50 28.90
CA GLU A 229 -23.47 -16.72 30.08
C GLU A 229 -24.54 -15.66 30.43
N TYR A 230 -25.10 -14.98 29.40
CA TYR A 230 -26.22 -14.06 29.58
C TYR A 230 -27.46 -14.78 30.11
N TYR A 231 -27.82 -15.94 29.53
CA TYR A 231 -28.99 -16.72 29.95
C TYR A 231 -28.84 -17.27 31.36
N LEU A 232 -27.63 -17.72 31.72
CA LEU A 232 -27.33 -18.17 33.08
C LEU A 232 -27.36 -17.02 34.09
N ASN A 233 -26.89 -15.84 33.73
CA ASN A 233 -27.00 -14.64 34.55
C ASN A 233 -28.47 -14.19 34.72
N GLU A 234 -29.29 -14.29 33.68
CA GLU A 234 -30.73 -13.98 33.75
C GLU A 234 -31.50 -15.03 34.59
N GLN A 235 -31.15 -16.32 34.47
CA GLN A 235 -31.69 -17.37 35.37
C GLN A 235 -31.27 -17.13 36.82
N MET A 236 -30.01 -16.75 37.06
CA MET A 236 -29.54 -16.44 38.41
C MET A 236 -30.31 -15.20 38.97
N LYS A 237 -30.55 -14.16 38.17
CA LYS A 237 -31.36 -13.02 38.55
C LYS A 237 -32.84 -13.39 38.77
N ALA A 238 -33.40 -14.29 37.97
CA ALA A 238 -34.77 -14.77 38.13
C ALA A 238 -34.89 -15.61 39.44
N ILE A 239 -33.94 -16.46 39.74
CA ILE A 239 -33.86 -17.27 40.97
C ILE A 239 -33.66 -16.36 42.20
N GLN A 240 -32.81 -15.34 42.13
CA GLN A 240 -32.64 -14.33 43.17
C GLN A 240 -33.94 -13.52 43.41
N LYS A 241 -34.71 -13.26 42.37
CA LYS A 241 -36.02 -12.60 42.46
C LYS A 241 -37.10 -13.46 43.10
N GLU A 242 -37.07 -14.81 42.86
CA GLU A 242 -37.97 -15.77 43.53
C GLU A 242 -37.58 -16.05 44.99
N LEU A 243 -36.30 -15.85 45.35
CA LEU A 243 -35.83 -16.02 46.72
C LEU A 243 -36.05 -14.81 47.66
N GLY A 244 -36.73 -13.75 47.19
CA GLY A 244 -37.24 -12.69 48.07
C GLY A 244 -36.45 -11.38 48.11
N GLU A 245 -35.50 -11.16 47.18
CA GLU A 245 -34.85 -9.86 47.00
C GLU A 245 -35.70 -9.00 46.02
N MET A 246 -36.80 -8.51 46.43
CA MET A 246 -37.79 -7.77 45.61
C MET A 246 -37.60 -6.24 45.67
N ASP A 247 -36.37 -5.73 45.90
CA ASP A 247 -36.20 -4.27 46.09
C ASP A 247 -35.37 -3.55 44.97
N ASP A 248 -34.86 -4.28 43.97
CA ASP A 248 -33.88 -3.63 43.05
C ASP A 248 -34.47 -2.99 41.77
N VAL A 249 -35.67 -3.37 41.30
CA VAL A 249 -36.20 -2.86 40.02
C VAL A 249 -36.75 -1.43 40.11
N PRO A 250 -37.45 -0.99 41.18
CA PRO A 250 -37.77 0.40 41.37
C PRO A 250 -36.55 1.30 41.53
N ASN A 251 -35.49 0.80 42.15
CA ASN A 251 -34.26 1.52 42.43
C ASN A 251 -33.43 1.82 41.13
N GLU A 252 -33.36 0.87 40.19
CA GLU A 252 -32.65 1.07 38.93
C GLU A 252 -33.26 2.18 38.05
N LEU A 253 -34.57 2.26 37.94
CA LEU A 253 -35.24 3.32 37.15
C LEU A 253 -35.07 4.69 37.81
N GLU A 254 -35.15 4.76 39.13
CA GLU A 254 -34.90 6.02 39.87
C GLU A 254 -33.44 6.43 39.75
N ASP A 255 -32.50 5.50 39.81
CA ASP A 255 -31.07 5.79 39.63
C ASP A 255 -30.75 6.24 38.21
N LEU A 256 -31.41 5.69 37.20
CA LEU A 256 -31.26 6.13 35.80
C LEU A 256 -31.84 7.54 35.65
N GLU A 257 -32.97 7.87 36.26
CA GLU A 257 -33.56 9.20 36.26
C GLU A 257 -32.64 10.25 36.91
N LYS A 258 -32.04 9.93 38.08
CA LYS A 258 -31.05 10.76 38.75
C LYS A 258 -29.80 10.96 37.90
N LYS A 259 -29.32 9.91 37.23
CA LYS A 259 -28.18 10.00 36.28
C LYS A 259 -28.53 10.89 35.09
N ILE A 260 -29.74 10.80 34.49
CA ILE A 260 -30.16 11.66 33.38
C ILE A 260 -30.19 13.12 33.83
N GLU A 261 -30.65 13.42 35.05
CA GLU A 261 -30.67 14.79 35.58
C GLU A 261 -29.26 15.34 35.86
N SER A 262 -28.34 14.50 36.37
CA SER A 262 -26.98 14.88 36.77
C SER A 262 -25.95 14.85 35.65
N ALA A 263 -26.17 14.15 34.53
CA ALA A 263 -25.23 13.96 33.43
C ALA A 263 -24.77 15.26 32.74
N GLY A 264 -25.59 16.33 32.87
CA GLY A 264 -25.26 17.65 32.31
C GLY A 264 -25.36 17.74 30.78
N MET A 265 -26.23 16.95 30.19
CA MET A 265 -26.54 16.89 28.77
C MET A 265 -26.92 18.24 28.15
N SER A 266 -26.84 18.35 26.82
CA SER A 266 -27.44 19.45 26.05
C SER A 266 -28.96 19.46 26.23
N LYS A 267 -29.61 20.57 25.93
CA LYS A 267 -31.07 20.64 26.01
C LYS A 267 -31.75 19.60 25.15
N GLU A 268 -31.25 19.40 23.94
CA GLU A 268 -31.73 18.42 22.97
C GLU A 268 -31.56 16.98 23.50
N ALA A 269 -30.32 16.61 23.89
CA ALA A 269 -30.03 15.28 24.43
C ALA A 269 -30.85 14.97 25.69
N LYS A 270 -31.03 15.95 26.57
CA LYS A 270 -31.85 15.80 27.78
C LYS A 270 -33.34 15.56 27.45
N THR A 271 -33.87 16.30 26.48
CA THR A 271 -35.27 16.13 26.04
C THR A 271 -35.46 14.73 25.45
N LYS A 272 -34.52 14.29 24.60
CA LYS A 272 -34.58 12.96 23.98
C LYS A 272 -34.39 11.85 25.02
N ALA A 273 -33.45 12.00 25.96
CA ALA A 273 -33.26 11.05 27.06
C ALA A 273 -34.54 10.88 27.91
N LYS A 274 -35.20 11.98 28.25
CA LYS A 274 -36.49 11.94 28.99
C LYS A 274 -37.58 11.25 28.18
N ALA A 275 -37.68 11.52 26.89
CA ALA A 275 -38.68 10.87 26.02
C ALA A 275 -38.47 9.35 25.96
N GLU A 276 -37.23 8.91 25.74
CA GLU A 276 -36.87 7.48 25.68
C GLU A 276 -37.01 6.81 27.07
N PHE A 277 -36.69 7.52 28.16
CA PHE A 277 -36.90 7.04 29.53
C PHE A 277 -38.38 6.84 29.86
N ASN A 278 -39.24 7.77 29.44
CA ASN A 278 -40.69 7.62 29.59
C ASN A 278 -41.23 6.41 28.80
N LYS A 279 -40.71 6.15 27.61
CA LYS A 279 -41.03 4.93 26.84
C LYS A 279 -40.60 3.69 27.61
N LEU A 280 -39.36 3.68 28.17
CA LEU A 280 -38.83 2.57 28.95
C LEU A 280 -39.70 2.24 30.17
N LYS A 281 -40.22 3.26 30.87
CA LYS A 281 -41.18 3.09 32.02
C LYS A 281 -42.46 2.37 31.60
N MET A 282 -42.89 2.49 30.32
CA MET A 282 -44.10 1.86 29.79
C MET A 282 -43.87 0.47 29.18
N MET A 283 -42.61 0.09 28.97
CA MET A 283 -42.23 -1.20 28.36
C MET A 283 -42.13 -2.31 29.41
N SER A 284 -42.40 -3.54 28.98
CA SER A 284 -42.11 -4.70 29.82
C SER A 284 -40.60 -4.83 30.02
N PRO A 285 -40.09 -4.96 31.25
CA PRO A 285 -38.65 -5.07 31.52
C PRO A 285 -37.94 -6.20 30.78
N MET A 286 -38.68 -7.23 30.42
CA MET A 286 -38.17 -8.45 29.73
C MET A 286 -38.23 -8.35 28.22
N SER A 287 -38.65 -7.23 27.62
CA SER A 287 -38.74 -7.08 26.19
C SER A 287 -37.35 -6.77 25.59
N ALA A 288 -37.04 -7.33 24.41
CA ALA A 288 -35.85 -6.99 23.67
C ALA A 288 -35.73 -5.49 23.36
N GLU A 289 -36.86 -4.84 23.17
CA GLU A 289 -36.95 -3.41 22.89
C GLU A 289 -36.57 -2.57 24.12
N ALA A 290 -36.98 -2.97 25.32
CA ALA A 290 -36.56 -2.33 26.57
C ALA A 290 -35.06 -2.39 26.78
N THR A 291 -34.42 -3.50 26.41
CA THR A 291 -32.94 -3.67 26.45
C THR A 291 -32.25 -2.70 25.49
N VAL A 292 -32.78 -2.53 24.28
CA VAL A 292 -32.21 -1.58 23.29
C VAL A 292 -32.31 -0.13 23.79
N VAL A 293 -33.49 0.25 24.35
CA VAL A 293 -33.72 1.60 24.90
C VAL A 293 -32.83 1.82 26.14
N ARG A 294 -32.67 0.82 27.02
CA ARG A 294 -31.79 0.90 28.19
C ARG A 294 -30.34 1.12 27.75
N ASN A 295 -29.82 0.29 26.85
CA ASN A 295 -28.47 0.45 26.31
C ASN A 295 -28.24 1.83 25.70
N TYR A 296 -29.26 2.36 24.98
CA TYR A 296 -29.20 3.71 24.43
C TYR A 296 -29.06 4.77 25.52
N LEU A 297 -29.90 4.69 26.58
CA LEU A 297 -29.84 5.61 27.70
C LEU A 297 -28.51 5.51 28.45
N ASP A 298 -27.98 4.31 28.64
CA ASP A 298 -26.68 4.09 29.31
C ASP A 298 -25.54 4.77 28.52
N TRP A 299 -25.54 4.67 27.20
CA TRP A 299 -24.60 5.41 26.37
C TRP A 299 -24.79 6.92 26.50
N LEU A 300 -26.03 7.41 26.39
CA LEU A 300 -26.35 8.83 26.43
C LEU A 300 -25.96 9.48 27.78
N VAL A 301 -26.21 8.78 28.89
CA VAL A 301 -25.85 9.24 30.25
C VAL A 301 -24.34 9.12 30.52
N GLY A 302 -23.69 8.08 30.01
CA GLY A 302 -22.27 7.79 30.31
C GLY A 302 -21.29 8.65 29.53
N VAL A 303 -21.67 9.23 28.40
CA VAL A 303 -20.81 10.15 27.64
C VAL A 303 -20.55 11.42 28.46
N PRO A 304 -19.30 11.92 28.51
CA PRO A 304 -18.94 13.06 29.35
C PRO A 304 -19.38 14.41 28.77
N TRP A 305 -20.59 14.85 29.05
CA TRP A 305 -21.17 16.13 28.55
C TRP A 305 -20.48 17.38 29.13
N LYS A 306 -20.15 17.39 30.42
CA LYS A 306 -19.57 18.55 31.14
C LYS A 306 -18.26 18.26 31.82
N LYS A 307 -17.92 16.99 32.08
CA LYS A 307 -16.74 16.63 32.84
C LYS A 307 -15.46 16.90 32.05
N ARG A 308 -14.58 17.74 32.60
CA ARG A 308 -13.33 18.18 31.95
C ARG A 308 -12.11 17.84 32.79
N SER A 309 -10.96 17.58 32.12
CA SER A 309 -9.63 17.66 32.73
C SER A 309 -9.23 19.13 32.89
N LYS A 310 -8.53 19.49 33.97
CA LYS A 310 -7.93 20.82 34.11
C LYS A 310 -6.77 20.92 33.10
N VAL A 311 -6.97 21.66 32.03
CA VAL A 311 -5.93 21.92 31.04
C VAL A 311 -4.86 22.81 31.62
N ARG A 312 -3.59 22.48 31.38
CA ARG A 312 -2.43 23.32 31.68
C ARG A 312 -1.98 24.00 30.39
N ASN A 313 -1.78 25.31 30.47
CA ASN A 313 -1.33 26.13 29.35
C ASN A 313 0.07 26.71 29.65
N ASP A 314 0.92 25.93 30.31
CA ASP A 314 2.28 26.31 30.69
C ASP A 314 3.25 25.79 29.62
N LEU A 315 3.77 26.70 28.80
CA LEU A 315 4.70 26.38 27.72
C LEU A 315 6.06 25.91 28.25
N ALA A 316 6.57 26.45 29.33
CA ALA A 316 7.85 26.03 29.93
C ALA A 316 7.75 24.56 30.41
N ARG A 317 6.61 24.21 31.02
CA ARG A 317 6.37 22.83 31.42
C ARG A 317 6.18 21.90 30.21
N ALA A 318 5.56 22.37 29.14
CA ALA A 318 5.39 21.59 27.91
C ALA A 318 6.75 21.31 27.26
N GLU A 319 7.62 22.31 27.20
CA GLU A 319 8.99 22.15 26.72
C GLU A 319 9.76 21.13 27.56
N GLN A 320 9.73 21.29 28.91
CA GLN A 320 10.38 20.34 29.81
C GLN A 320 9.88 18.87 29.58
N VAL A 321 8.57 18.66 29.43
CA VAL A 321 8.02 17.33 29.21
C VAL A 321 8.49 16.74 27.87
N LEU A 322 8.56 17.58 26.82
CA LEU A 322 9.03 17.13 25.51
C LEU A 322 10.52 16.79 25.53
N GLU A 323 11.33 17.57 26.27
CA GLU A 323 12.76 17.31 26.46
C GLU A 323 13.03 16.03 27.31
N GLU A 324 12.25 15.82 28.36
CA GLU A 324 12.34 14.63 29.22
C GLU A 324 12.01 13.34 28.47
N ASP A 325 11.02 13.37 27.55
CA ASP A 325 10.48 12.19 26.87
C ASP A 325 11.13 11.89 25.52
N HIS A 326 11.74 12.90 24.87
CA HIS A 326 12.24 12.77 23.50
C HIS A 326 13.64 13.36 23.35
N TYR A 327 14.56 12.55 22.85
CA TYR A 327 15.91 13.00 22.50
C TYR A 327 15.93 13.56 21.07
N GLY A 328 16.59 14.70 20.86
CA GLY A 328 16.65 15.37 19.57
C GLY A 328 15.28 15.92 19.12
N LEU A 329 15.01 15.94 17.82
CA LEU A 329 13.77 16.45 17.21
C LEU A 329 13.49 17.92 17.52
N GLU A 330 14.52 18.77 17.61
CA GLU A 330 14.41 20.19 18.02
C GLU A 330 13.35 20.94 17.23
N LYS A 331 13.40 20.90 15.88
CA LYS A 331 12.43 21.57 15.00
C LYS A 331 10.99 21.07 15.22
N VAL A 332 10.83 19.79 15.52
CA VAL A 332 9.50 19.19 15.79
C VAL A 332 8.95 19.69 17.10
N LYS A 333 9.78 19.72 18.14
CA LYS A 333 9.43 20.27 19.47
C LYS A 333 9.07 21.75 19.38
N GLU A 334 9.88 22.55 18.68
CA GLU A 334 9.63 23.98 18.45
C GLU A 334 8.27 24.21 17.78
N ARG A 335 7.96 23.49 16.68
CA ARG A 335 6.66 23.58 16.00
C ARG A 335 5.49 23.19 16.92
N ILE A 336 5.65 22.17 17.74
CA ILE A 336 4.64 21.78 18.73
C ILE A 336 4.43 22.87 19.77
N LEU A 337 5.51 23.50 20.26
CA LEU A 337 5.43 24.61 21.21
C LEU A 337 4.79 25.85 20.60
N GLU A 338 5.10 26.20 19.35
CA GLU A 338 4.42 27.26 18.60
C GLU A 338 2.90 27.00 18.51
N TYR A 339 2.52 25.79 18.16
CA TYR A 339 1.12 25.40 18.10
C TYR A 339 0.42 25.54 19.46
N LEU A 340 1.04 25.09 20.54
CA LEU A 340 0.52 25.22 21.91
C LEU A 340 0.45 26.68 22.36
N ALA A 341 1.41 27.54 21.95
CA ALA A 341 1.39 28.95 22.23
C ALA A 341 0.19 29.67 21.59
N VAL A 342 -0.10 29.34 20.33
CA VAL A 342 -1.28 29.87 19.63
C VAL A 342 -2.56 29.42 20.32
N GLN A 343 -2.67 28.15 20.69
CA GLN A 343 -3.84 27.63 21.41
C GLN A 343 -4.04 28.27 22.78
N THR A 344 -2.95 28.56 23.49
CA THR A 344 -3.02 29.23 24.79
C THR A 344 -3.59 30.65 24.67
N ARG A 345 -3.28 31.34 23.59
CA ARG A 345 -3.71 32.72 23.33
C ARG A 345 -5.13 32.79 22.77
N MET A 346 -5.53 31.81 21.98
CA MET A 346 -6.88 31.67 21.42
C MET A 346 -7.75 30.89 22.39
N LYS A 347 -8.75 31.52 23.01
CA LYS A 347 -9.67 30.88 23.98
C LYS A 347 -10.53 29.75 23.40
N LYS A 348 -10.48 29.50 22.09
CA LYS A 348 -11.17 28.43 21.37
C LYS A 348 -10.20 27.70 20.47
N MET A 349 -10.27 26.37 20.42
CA MET A 349 -9.46 25.55 19.53
C MET A 349 -9.97 25.68 18.08
N LYS A 350 -9.51 26.68 17.35
CA LYS A 350 -9.86 26.97 15.94
C LYS A 350 -8.65 26.88 15.00
N GLY A 351 -7.59 26.20 15.41
CA GLY A 351 -6.41 26.02 14.59
C GLY A 351 -6.45 24.74 13.74
N PRO A 352 -5.54 24.60 12.78
CA PRO A 352 -5.37 23.34 12.03
C PRO A 352 -5.00 22.21 12.98
N ILE A 353 -5.21 20.98 12.56
CA ILE A 353 -4.94 19.78 13.35
C ILE A 353 -3.50 19.37 13.12
N LEU A 354 -2.77 19.08 14.21
CA LEU A 354 -1.41 18.57 14.08
C LEU A 354 -1.39 17.19 13.44
N CYS A 355 -0.66 17.04 12.34
CA CYS A 355 -0.41 15.77 11.68
C CYS A 355 1.08 15.43 11.71
N LEU A 356 1.43 14.37 12.45
CA LEU A 356 2.81 13.89 12.57
C LEU A 356 3.09 12.87 11.49
N VAL A 357 3.89 13.22 10.49
CA VAL A 357 4.21 12.36 9.34
C VAL A 357 5.67 11.91 9.42
N GLY A 358 5.92 10.64 9.23
CA GLY A 358 7.30 10.11 9.20
C GLY A 358 7.35 8.59 9.28
N PRO A 359 8.54 8.00 9.12
CA PRO A 359 8.71 6.55 9.08
C PRO A 359 8.27 5.87 10.39
N PRO A 360 8.03 4.57 10.38
CA PRO A 360 7.66 3.82 11.58
C PRO A 360 8.79 3.84 12.61
N GLY A 361 8.42 3.98 13.89
CA GLY A 361 9.37 3.92 14.99
C GLY A 361 10.09 5.24 15.36
N VAL A 362 9.73 6.36 14.73
CA VAL A 362 10.32 7.69 15.05
C VAL A 362 9.61 8.42 16.22
N GLY A 363 8.72 7.77 16.94
CA GLY A 363 8.13 8.32 18.15
C GLY A 363 6.82 9.09 17.97
N LYS A 364 6.14 9.05 16.81
CA LYS A 364 4.87 9.77 16.56
C LYS A 364 3.84 9.59 17.68
N THR A 365 3.56 8.34 18.03
CA THR A 365 2.57 8.02 19.08
C THR A 365 3.04 8.42 20.48
N SER A 366 4.35 8.38 20.75
CA SER A 366 4.92 8.85 22.05
C SER A 366 4.85 10.37 22.17
N ILE A 367 5.12 11.13 21.11
CA ILE A 367 4.92 12.58 21.07
C ILE A 367 3.47 12.95 21.43
N GLY A 368 2.47 12.25 20.84
CA GLY A 368 1.08 12.45 21.21
C GLY A 368 0.79 12.23 22.70
N LYS A 369 1.42 11.19 23.30
CA LYS A 369 1.30 10.96 24.76
C LYS A 369 1.96 12.05 25.59
N SER A 370 3.15 12.51 25.19
CA SER A 370 3.87 13.58 25.88
C SER A 370 3.11 14.91 25.80
N LEU A 371 2.48 15.18 24.65
CA LEU A 371 1.63 16.34 24.45
C LEU A 371 0.37 16.30 25.37
N ALA A 372 -0.23 15.10 25.52
CA ALA A 372 -1.33 14.91 26.47
C ALA A 372 -0.88 15.12 27.92
N ARG A 373 0.32 14.63 28.28
CA ARG A 373 0.94 14.85 29.61
C ARG A 373 1.26 16.33 29.86
N ALA A 374 1.83 17.01 28.88
CA ALA A 374 2.18 18.42 28.92
C ALA A 374 0.94 19.30 29.14
N THR A 375 -0.14 19.05 28.42
CA THR A 375 -1.39 19.81 28.54
C THR A 375 -2.33 19.31 29.66
N ASN A 376 -1.94 18.28 30.40
CA ASN A 376 -2.75 17.59 31.40
C ASN A 376 -4.12 17.11 30.88
N ARG A 377 -4.14 16.68 29.61
CA ARG A 377 -5.29 16.06 28.98
C ARG A 377 -5.21 14.53 29.11
N LYS A 378 -6.33 13.86 29.22
CA LYS A 378 -6.34 12.40 29.11
C LYS A 378 -6.06 11.98 27.67
N PHE A 379 -5.32 10.90 27.49
CA PHE A 379 -4.88 10.40 26.18
C PHE A 379 -5.76 9.28 25.67
N ILE A 380 -6.25 9.41 24.44
CA ILE A 380 -6.94 8.35 23.69
C ILE A 380 -6.17 8.08 22.40
N ARG A 381 -6.08 6.82 22.00
CA ARG A 381 -5.58 6.41 20.69
C ARG A 381 -6.68 5.66 19.95
N MET A 382 -6.98 6.10 18.73
CA MET A 382 -7.84 5.42 17.79
C MET A 382 -7.02 5.06 16.54
N ALA A 383 -6.86 3.76 16.27
CA ALA A 383 -6.23 3.30 15.05
C ALA A 383 -7.24 3.39 13.89
N LEU A 384 -6.84 4.08 12.82
CA LEU A 384 -7.64 4.22 11.59
C LEU A 384 -7.20 3.23 10.51
N GLY A 385 -6.05 2.54 10.72
CA GLY A 385 -5.58 1.52 9.81
C GLY A 385 -6.58 0.37 9.67
N GLY A 386 -7.11 0.18 8.45
CA GLY A 386 -8.09 -0.85 8.14
C GLY A 386 -9.56 -0.44 8.33
N VAL A 387 -9.84 0.80 8.74
CA VAL A 387 -11.20 1.36 8.74
C VAL A 387 -11.63 1.59 7.30
N ARG A 388 -12.80 1.03 6.94
CA ARG A 388 -13.38 1.10 5.58
C ARG A 388 -14.82 1.57 5.59
N ASP A 389 -15.49 1.48 6.74
CA ASP A 389 -16.91 1.81 6.92
C ASP A 389 -17.05 3.11 7.73
N GLU A 390 -17.79 4.06 7.18
CA GLU A 390 -18.15 5.31 7.86
C GLU A 390 -18.81 5.06 9.23
N ALA A 391 -19.57 3.98 9.34
CA ALA A 391 -20.25 3.61 10.58
C ALA A 391 -19.27 3.27 11.74
N GLU A 392 -18.01 2.95 11.47
CA GLU A 392 -17.03 2.83 12.54
C GLU A 392 -16.75 4.18 13.24
N ILE A 393 -16.89 5.29 12.52
CA ILE A 393 -16.67 6.65 13.05
C ILE A 393 -17.95 7.22 13.63
N ARG A 394 -19.06 7.16 12.85
CA ARG A 394 -20.36 7.75 13.16
C ARG A 394 -21.37 6.82 13.84
N GLY A 395 -21.06 5.52 13.99
CA GLY A 395 -21.99 4.53 14.56
C GLY A 395 -23.04 4.04 13.58
N HIS A 396 -23.74 2.99 13.97
CA HIS A 396 -24.86 2.42 13.23
C HIS A 396 -26.16 2.93 13.80
N ARG A 397 -27.18 3.10 12.95
CA ARG A 397 -28.52 3.45 13.40
C ARG A 397 -29.04 2.43 14.41
N ARG A 398 -29.65 2.88 15.49
CA ARG A 398 -30.09 2.03 16.62
C ARG A 398 -31.23 1.04 16.30
N THR A 399 -31.77 1.08 15.09
CA THR A 399 -32.83 0.15 14.63
C THR A 399 -32.33 -1.30 14.51
N TYR A 400 -30.99 -1.53 14.47
CA TYR A 400 -30.37 -2.85 14.36
C TYR A 400 -30.01 -3.39 15.73
N ILE A 401 -30.37 -4.65 16.01
CA ILE A 401 -29.96 -5.33 17.26
C ILE A 401 -28.44 -5.45 17.29
N GLY A 402 -27.82 -4.99 18.38
CA GLY A 402 -26.36 -4.98 18.54
C GLY A 402 -25.68 -3.75 17.96
N SER A 403 -26.43 -2.73 17.51
CA SER A 403 -25.88 -1.43 17.12
C SER A 403 -25.18 -0.74 18.29
N MET A 404 -24.10 -0.02 17.99
CA MET A 404 -23.29 0.74 18.95
C MET A 404 -22.96 2.13 18.37
N PRO A 405 -22.66 3.12 19.24
CA PRO A 405 -22.11 4.39 18.81
C PRO A 405 -20.80 4.19 18.03
N GLY A 406 -20.42 5.20 17.26
CA GLY A 406 -19.12 5.23 16.58
C GLY A 406 -17.95 5.24 17.56
N LYS A 407 -16.78 4.86 17.07
CA LYS A 407 -15.55 4.77 17.89
C LYS A 407 -15.18 6.10 18.58
N VAL A 408 -15.55 7.24 18.01
CA VAL A 408 -15.34 8.55 18.62
C VAL A 408 -16.09 8.65 19.94
N ILE A 409 -17.39 8.40 19.94
CA ILE A 409 -18.24 8.42 21.13
C ILE A 409 -17.88 7.32 22.13
N GLN A 410 -17.61 6.10 21.65
CA GLN A 410 -17.16 4.99 22.52
C GLN A 410 -15.89 5.33 23.30
N ASN A 411 -14.92 5.94 22.65
CA ASN A 411 -13.65 6.34 23.29
C ASN A 411 -13.85 7.49 24.29
N LEU A 412 -14.72 8.45 23.99
CA LEU A 412 -15.09 9.52 24.92
C LEU A 412 -15.79 8.98 26.15
N TYR A 413 -16.71 8.04 25.98
CA TYR A 413 -17.35 7.32 27.07
C TYR A 413 -16.33 6.63 27.99
N LYS A 414 -15.40 5.86 27.37
CA LYS A 414 -14.36 5.11 28.10
C LYS A 414 -13.45 6.02 28.92
N ILE A 415 -13.04 7.18 28.38
CA ILE A 415 -12.13 8.10 29.05
C ILE A 415 -12.82 8.96 30.11
N GLY A 416 -14.12 9.21 29.96
CA GLY A 416 -14.95 9.95 30.90
C GLY A 416 -14.62 11.44 31.03
N THR A 417 -13.98 12.05 30.02
CA THR A 417 -13.72 13.51 29.96
C THR A 417 -13.98 14.02 28.55
N ARG A 418 -14.56 15.22 28.47
CA ARG A 418 -14.98 15.87 27.23
C ARG A 418 -13.83 16.47 26.43
N ASN A 419 -12.70 16.76 27.05
CA ASN A 419 -11.55 17.46 26.46
C ASN A 419 -10.25 16.64 26.46
N PRO A 420 -10.28 15.36 26.02
CA PRO A 420 -9.08 14.55 25.91
C PRO A 420 -8.18 15.04 24.76
N LEU A 421 -6.94 14.52 24.71
CA LEU A 421 -6.17 14.46 23.48
C LEU A 421 -6.52 13.16 22.77
N PHE A 422 -6.97 13.27 21.52
CA PHE A 422 -7.42 12.17 20.69
C PHE A 422 -6.42 11.96 19.56
N LEU A 423 -5.63 10.90 19.65
CA LEU A 423 -4.65 10.53 18.62
C LEU A 423 -5.30 9.63 17.57
N LEU A 424 -5.37 10.10 16.35
CA LEU A 424 -5.81 9.38 15.16
C LEU A 424 -4.58 8.76 14.49
N ASP A 425 -4.38 7.47 14.69
CA ASP A 425 -3.15 6.77 14.29
C ASP A 425 -3.32 6.04 12.96
N GLU A 426 -2.28 6.09 12.10
CA GLU A 426 -2.25 5.44 10.78
C GLU A 426 -3.31 5.96 9.80
N LEU A 427 -3.39 7.27 9.62
CA LEU A 427 -4.35 7.93 8.75
C LEU A 427 -4.19 7.53 7.27
N ASP A 428 -2.96 7.29 6.83
CA ASP A 428 -2.59 6.85 5.48
C ASP A 428 -3.08 5.45 5.11
N LYS A 429 -3.53 4.67 6.09
CA LYS A 429 -4.03 3.31 5.89
C LYS A 429 -5.56 3.19 5.85
N MET A 430 -6.26 4.31 5.86
CA MET A 430 -7.69 4.32 5.57
C MET A 430 -7.93 4.03 4.09
N ALA A 431 -8.95 3.24 3.80
CA ALA A 431 -9.35 2.94 2.44
C ALA A 431 -10.85 3.23 2.26
N MET A 432 -11.20 3.79 1.11
CA MET A 432 -12.61 3.85 0.68
C MET A 432 -13.02 2.51 0.10
N ASP A 433 -14.25 2.08 0.37
CA ASP A 433 -14.89 0.98 -0.34
C ASP A 433 -16.37 1.32 -0.61
N PHE A 434 -17.11 0.35 -1.20
CA PHE A 434 -18.53 0.52 -1.53
C PHE A 434 -19.45 0.74 -0.30
N ARG A 435 -18.92 0.64 0.94
CA ARG A 435 -19.69 0.82 2.19
C ARG A 435 -19.65 2.24 2.71
N GLY A 436 -18.83 3.09 2.16
CA GLY A 436 -18.73 4.48 2.54
C GLY A 436 -17.34 5.08 2.44
N ASP A 437 -17.29 6.37 2.78
CA ASP A 437 -16.04 7.14 2.82
C ASP A 437 -15.72 7.58 4.27
N PRO A 438 -14.88 6.84 4.99
CA PRO A 438 -14.46 7.22 6.35
C PRO A 438 -13.77 8.59 6.41
N ALA A 439 -13.14 9.03 5.30
CA ALA A 439 -12.50 10.34 5.26
C ALA A 439 -13.52 11.46 5.35
N SER A 440 -14.66 11.34 4.69
CA SER A 440 -15.78 12.30 4.80
C SER A 440 -16.34 12.36 6.21
N ALA A 441 -16.49 11.23 6.89
CA ALA A 441 -16.92 11.21 8.30
C ALA A 441 -15.91 11.89 9.23
N LEU A 442 -14.61 11.70 8.96
CA LEU A 442 -13.56 12.37 9.72
C LEU A 442 -13.53 13.88 9.47
N LEU A 443 -13.88 14.37 8.30
CA LEU A 443 -13.96 15.80 8.04
C LEU A 443 -14.91 16.50 9.01
N GLU A 444 -16.08 15.92 9.27
CA GLU A 444 -17.03 16.47 10.25
C GLU A 444 -16.47 16.47 11.68
N VAL A 445 -15.72 15.42 12.05
CA VAL A 445 -15.08 15.32 13.37
C VAL A 445 -13.97 16.37 13.52
N LEU A 446 -13.21 16.59 12.45
CA LEU A 446 -12.00 17.39 12.48
C LEU A 446 -12.18 18.86 12.12
N ASP A 447 -13.25 19.21 11.40
CA ASP A 447 -13.53 20.59 11.00
C ASP A 447 -13.99 21.42 12.22
N PRO A 448 -13.25 22.45 12.63
CA PRO A 448 -13.64 23.30 13.77
C PRO A 448 -14.95 24.06 13.57
N GLU A 449 -15.42 24.18 12.31
CA GLU A 449 -16.69 24.84 12.01
C GLU A 449 -17.90 23.89 12.18
N GLN A 450 -17.69 22.57 12.07
CA GLN A 450 -18.73 21.55 12.12
C GLN A 450 -18.66 20.68 13.39
N ASN A 451 -17.50 20.48 13.98
CA ASN A 451 -17.30 19.53 15.08
C ASN A 451 -18.09 19.84 16.37
N HIS A 452 -18.62 21.05 16.52
CA HIS A 452 -19.48 21.42 17.65
C HIS A 452 -20.88 20.81 17.56
N THR A 453 -21.28 20.34 16.40
CA THR A 453 -22.57 19.68 16.09
C THR A 453 -22.33 18.27 15.51
N PHE A 454 -21.29 17.58 15.97
CA PHE A 454 -21.03 16.21 15.51
C PHE A 454 -22.21 15.29 15.84
N ASN A 455 -22.78 14.67 14.82
CA ASN A 455 -23.95 13.79 14.96
C ASN A 455 -23.56 12.33 14.73
N ASP A 456 -23.59 11.55 15.82
CA ASP A 456 -23.44 10.10 15.77
C ASP A 456 -24.78 9.44 15.45
N HIS A 457 -24.82 8.53 14.49
CA HIS A 457 -26.04 7.90 14.00
C HIS A 457 -26.76 7.03 15.05
N TYR A 458 -26.02 6.51 16.05
CA TYR A 458 -26.61 5.79 17.17
C TYR A 458 -27.17 6.73 18.22
N MET A 459 -26.43 7.80 18.56
CA MET A 459 -26.82 8.77 19.56
C MET A 459 -28.00 9.65 19.08
N GLU A 460 -28.00 9.97 17.78
CA GLU A 460 -29.01 10.83 17.12
C GLU A 460 -29.21 12.19 17.85
N VAL A 461 -28.18 12.70 18.48
CA VAL A 461 -28.14 14.02 19.15
C VAL A 461 -26.76 14.62 18.90
N ASP A 462 -26.69 15.92 18.79
CA ASP A 462 -25.44 16.62 18.59
C ASP A 462 -24.52 16.53 19.81
N TYR A 463 -23.25 16.20 19.57
CA TYR A 463 -22.22 16.19 20.57
C TYR A 463 -21.12 17.16 20.19
N ASP A 464 -20.74 18.03 21.12
CA ASP A 464 -19.74 19.07 20.89
C ASP A 464 -18.31 18.52 21.11
N LEU A 465 -17.57 18.36 20.02
CA LEU A 465 -16.18 17.92 19.98
C LEU A 465 -15.19 19.08 20.00
N SER A 466 -15.60 20.34 20.07
CA SER A 466 -14.75 21.54 19.93
C SER A 466 -13.68 21.67 21.00
N GLU A 467 -13.77 20.95 22.12
CA GLU A 467 -12.76 20.96 23.20
C GLU A 467 -11.79 19.76 23.12
N VAL A 468 -12.02 18.82 22.21
CA VAL A 468 -11.14 17.68 21.96
C VAL A 468 -9.92 18.16 21.20
N MET A 469 -8.73 17.82 21.67
CA MET A 469 -7.49 18.08 20.95
C MET A 469 -7.18 16.90 20.03
N PHE A 470 -7.42 17.04 18.73
CA PHE A 470 -7.09 16.03 17.76
C PHE A 470 -5.63 16.15 17.31
N VAL A 471 -4.97 15.01 17.23
CA VAL A 471 -3.63 14.86 16.65
C VAL A 471 -3.66 13.66 15.74
N ALA A 472 -3.19 13.79 14.51
CA ALA A 472 -3.12 12.70 13.55
C ALA A 472 -1.68 12.17 13.41
N THR A 473 -1.55 10.90 13.05
CA THR A 473 -0.26 10.32 12.63
C THR A 473 -0.39 9.63 11.29
N SER A 474 0.65 9.74 10.47
CA SER A 474 0.76 9.05 9.20
C SER A 474 2.20 8.56 8.99
N ASN A 475 2.38 7.49 8.23
CA ASN A 475 3.72 7.07 7.81
C ASN A 475 4.13 7.75 6.50
N THR A 476 3.17 8.04 5.63
CA THR A 476 3.39 8.66 4.31
C THR A 476 2.54 9.91 4.14
N MET A 477 2.78 10.67 3.07
CA MET A 477 1.96 11.83 2.69
C MET A 477 0.69 11.43 1.91
N ASN A 478 0.43 10.13 1.76
CA ASN A 478 -0.76 9.64 1.07
C ASN A 478 -2.02 9.78 1.95
N ILE A 479 -2.39 11.02 2.18
CA ILE A 479 -3.56 11.43 2.98
C ILE A 479 -4.57 12.04 2.01
N PRO A 480 -5.88 11.77 2.12
CA PRO A 480 -6.89 12.42 1.31
C PRO A 480 -6.77 13.95 1.35
N ALA A 481 -6.73 14.59 0.19
CA ALA A 481 -6.51 16.03 0.07
C ALA A 481 -7.43 16.90 0.94
N PRO A 482 -8.75 16.61 1.06
CA PRO A 482 -9.64 17.39 1.93
C PRO A 482 -9.28 17.35 3.42
N LEU A 483 -8.69 16.24 3.88
CA LEU A 483 -8.18 16.13 5.26
C LEU A 483 -6.86 16.88 5.42
N LEU A 484 -5.97 16.76 4.41
CA LEU A 484 -4.65 17.41 4.42
C LEU A 484 -4.77 18.94 4.52
N ASP A 485 -5.74 19.54 3.82
CA ASP A 485 -6.01 20.99 3.83
C ASP A 485 -6.37 21.53 5.23
N ARG A 486 -6.80 20.68 6.15
CA ARG A 486 -7.15 21.02 7.53
C ARG A 486 -6.05 20.68 8.53
N MET A 487 -4.90 20.19 8.05
CA MET A 487 -3.83 19.69 8.89
C MET A 487 -2.58 20.54 8.78
N GLU A 488 -1.95 20.79 9.91
CA GLU A 488 -0.59 21.28 9.98
C GLU A 488 0.36 20.07 10.03
N VAL A 489 1.06 19.84 8.93
CA VAL A 489 1.96 18.69 8.78
C VAL A 489 3.31 18.99 9.42
N ILE A 490 3.67 18.18 10.40
CA ILE A 490 4.99 18.16 11.01
C ILE A 490 5.71 16.88 10.59
N ARG A 491 6.77 17.02 9.80
CA ARG A 491 7.57 15.88 9.33
C ARG A 491 8.58 15.46 10.39
N LEU A 492 8.53 14.20 10.78
CA LEU A 492 9.52 13.56 11.65
C LEU A 492 10.52 12.81 10.79
N PRO A 493 11.78 13.25 10.74
CA PRO A 493 12.81 12.54 9.99
C PRO A 493 13.21 11.23 10.71
N GLY A 494 13.97 10.39 10.02
CA GLY A 494 14.67 9.28 10.65
C GLY A 494 15.76 9.73 11.62
N TYR A 495 16.14 8.87 12.54
CA TYR A 495 17.19 9.11 13.53
C TYR A 495 18.58 8.79 12.97
N THR A 496 19.58 9.58 13.39
CA THR A 496 21.00 9.28 13.19
C THR A 496 21.44 8.12 14.09
N GLU A 497 22.65 7.57 13.85
CA GLU A 497 23.21 6.52 14.73
C GLU A 497 23.36 7.04 16.17
N ASP A 498 23.91 8.24 16.34
CA ASP A 498 24.11 8.87 17.65
C ASP A 498 22.77 9.09 18.36
N GLU A 499 21.74 9.58 17.64
CA GLU A 499 20.39 9.73 18.20
C GLU A 499 19.81 8.36 18.62
N LYS A 500 19.97 7.31 17.82
CA LYS A 500 19.49 5.96 18.15
C LYS A 500 20.19 5.39 19.40
N VAL A 501 21.50 5.58 19.50
CA VAL A 501 22.28 5.16 20.67
C VAL A 501 21.80 5.90 21.92
N ASN A 502 21.66 7.22 21.86
CA ASN A 502 21.17 8.01 22.98
C ASN A 502 19.73 7.66 23.38
N ILE A 503 18.84 7.45 22.38
CA ILE A 503 17.46 7.00 22.64
C ILE A 503 17.45 5.63 23.30
N ALA A 504 18.31 4.72 22.86
CA ALA A 504 18.41 3.38 23.44
C ALA A 504 18.85 3.44 24.89
N LEU A 505 19.94 4.17 25.19
CA LEU A 505 20.49 4.28 26.55
C LEU A 505 19.51 4.97 27.50
N LYS A 506 18.93 6.13 27.08
CA LYS A 506 18.06 6.92 27.95
C LYS A 506 16.69 6.30 28.18
N TYR A 507 16.11 5.64 27.16
CA TYR A 507 14.70 5.25 27.20
C TYR A 507 14.45 3.76 26.96
N LEU A 508 15.08 3.14 25.91
CA LEU A 508 14.69 1.80 25.51
C LEU A 508 15.20 0.71 26.43
N VAL A 509 16.45 0.81 26.89
CA VAL A 509 17.05 -0.20 27.79
C VAL A 509 16.27 -0.27 29.09
N SER A 510 16.07 0.84 29.78
CA SER A 510 15.31 0.89 31.04
C SER A 510 13.85 0.42 30.86
N LYS A 511 13.22 0.78 29.75
CA LYS A 511 11.87 0.33 29.40
C LYS A 511 11.80 -1.19 29.19
N GLN A 512 12.77 -1.76 28.48
CA GLN A 512 12.80 -3.20 28.19
C GLN A 512 13.23 -4.04 29.39
N VAL A 513 14.14 -3.55 30.22
CA VAL A 513 14.49 -4.16 31.51
C VAL A 513 13.23 -4.35 32.37
N LYS A 514 12.46 -3.27 32.58
CA LYS A 514 11.20 -3.31 33.33
C LYS A 514 10.14 -4.22 32.67
N ALA A 515 9.99 -4.14 31.35
CA ALA A 515 8.99 -4.90 30.60
C ALA A 515 9.26 -6.41 30.59
N ASN A 516 10.51 -6.83 30.71
CA ASN A 516 10.90 -8.25 30.76
C ASN A 516 11.13 -8.77 32.20
N GLY A 517 10.82 -7.97 33.23
CA GLY A 517 10.87 -8.39 34.63
C GLY A 517 12.26 -8.44 35.24
N LEU A 518 13.25 -7.80 34.63
CA LEU A 518 14.58 -7.61 35.18
C LEU A 518 14.57 -6.48 36.22
N LYS A 519 15.36 -6.60 37.25
CA LYS A 519 15.60 -5.53 38.24
C LYS A 519 16.66 -4.56 37.68
N GLU A 520 16.67 -3.36 38.24
CA GLU A 520 17.73 -2.38 37.95
C GLU A 520 19.07 -2.91 38.45
N GLY A 521 20.08 -2.97 37.58
CA GLY A 521 21.41 -3.53 37.89
C GLY A 521 21.64 -5.00 37.52
N GLU A 522 20.62 -5.78 37.13
CA GLU A 522 20.82 -7.15 36.69
C GLU A 522 21.40 -7.26 35.25
N VAL A 523 21.20 -6.24 34.42
CA VAL A 523 21.77 -6.18 33.07
C VAL A 523 22.25 -4.79 32.76
N GLU A 524 23.42 -4.72 32.14
CA GLU A 524 24.03 -3.51 31.58
C GLU A 524 24.36 -3.78 30.12
N ILE A 525 23.91 -2.92 29.20
CA ILE A 525 24.24 -2.99 27.76
C ILE A 525 25.14 -1.80 27.47
N THR A 526 26.37 -2.08 27.03
CA THR A 526 27.33 -1.01 26.75
C THR A 526 26.93 -0.19 25.52
N GLU A 527 27.38 1.06 25.47
CA GLU A 527 27.16 1.95 24.31
C GLU A 527 27.67 1.35 23.01
N GLU A 528 28.87 0.74 23.04
CA GLU A 528 29.46 0.04 21.91
C GLU A 528 28.59 -1.12 21.42
N ALA A 529 27.99 -1.87 22.37
CA ALA A 529 27.06 -2.95 22.01
C ALA A 529 25.80 -2.41 21.33
N ILE A 530 25.25 -1.28 21.81
CA ILE A 530 24.09 -0.64 21.16
C ILE A 530 24.44 -0.15 19.78
N LEU A 531 25.62 0.45 19.60
CA LEU A 531 26.11 0.91 18.31
C LEU A 531 26.23 -0.27 17.31
N ASP A 532 26.79 -1.39 17.78
CA ASP A 532 26.88 -2.62 16.98
C ASP A 532 25.51 -3.22 16.64
N ILE A 533 24.54 -3.11 17.55
CA ILE A 533 23.15 -3.53 17.26
C ILE A 533 22.56 -2.64 16.16
N VAL A 534 22.77 -1.34 16.22
CA VAL A 534 22.29 -0.39 15.21
C VAL A 534 22.89 -0.71 13.84
N ARG A 535 24.21 -1.01 13.76
CA ARG A 535 24.95 -1.21 12.52
C ARG A 535 24.76 -2.58 11.89
N TYR A 536 24.74 -3.64 12.69
CA TYR A 536 24.83 -5.01 12.20
C TYR A 536 23.56 -5.83 12.35
N TYR A 537 22.60 -5.40 13.20
CA TYR A 537 21.39 -6.16 13.48
C TYR A 537 20.09 -5.44 13.10
N THR A 538 20.15 -4.11 12.85
CA THR A 538 18.97 -3.31 12.47
C THR A 538 19.21 -2.49 11.21
N ARG A 539 18.14 -2.33 10.40
CA ARG A 539 18.09 -1.46 9.22
C ARG A 539 16.75 -0.77 9.19
N GLU A 540 16.66 0.41 9.79
CA GLU A 540 15.41 1.16 9.94
C GLU A 540 15.69 2.66 10.16
N ALA A 541 14.72 3.51 9.77
CA ALA A 541 14.78 4.95 10.05
C ALA A 541 14.52 5.26 11.52
N GLY A 542 13.63 4.52 12.18
CA GLY A 542 13.29 4.68 13.59
C GLY A 542 14.10 3.79 14.53
N VAL A 543 13.48 3.42 15.66
CA VAL A 543 14.10 2.59 16.72
C VAL A 543 13.26 1.37 17.10
N ARG A 544 12.29 0.97 16.26
CA ARG A 544 11.38 -0.12 16.59
C ARG A 544 12.04 -1.51 16.57
N ASN A 545 12.91 -1.77 15.60
CA ASN A 545 13.65 -3.02 15.55
C ASN A 545 14.78 -3.02 16.58
N LEU A 546 15.44 -1.87 16.81
CA LEU A 546 16.41 -1.70 17.89
C LEU A 546 15.77 -2.07 19.25
N GLU A 547 14.58 -1.57 19.53
CA GLU A 547 13.82 -1.94 20.75
C GLU A 547 13.54 -3.44 20.81
N ARG A 548 13.22 -4.09 19.69
CA ARG A 548 12.98 -5.55 19.62
C ARG A 548 14.24 -6.36 19.89
N GLU A 549 15.38 -5.95 19.35
CA GLU A 549 16.65 -6.66 19.58
C GLU A 549 17.11 -6.47 21.03
N ILE A 550 16.96 -5.26 21.62
CA ILE A 550 17.18 -5.04 23.07
C ILE A 550 16.27 -5.93 23.90
N ALA A 551 14.97 -6.01 23.59
CA ALA A 551 14.04 -6.91 24.27
C ALA A 551 14.45 -8.39 24.18
N LYS A 552 15.02 -8.80 23.02
CA LYS A 552 15.53 -10.18 22.83
C LYS A 552 16.73 -10.46 23.69
N ILE A 553 17.65 -9.50 23.85
CA ILE A 553 18.77 -9.59 24.80
C ILE A 553 18.24 -9.75 26.22
N CYS A 554 17.34 -8.85 26.66
CA CYS A 554 16.74 -8.92 27.99
C CYS A 554 16.09 -10.28 28.28
N ARG A 555 15.32 -10.84 27.34
CA ARG A 555 14.71 -12.17 27.51
C ARG A 555 15.74 -13.30 27.65
N LYS A 556 16.85 -13.24 26.92
CA LYS A 556 17.92 -14.24 27.02
C LYS A 556 18.68 -14.10 28.33
N VAL A 557 18.92 -12.88 28.78
CA VAL A 557 19.52 -12.60 30.11
C VAL A 557 18.61 -13.12 31.22
N VAL A 558 17.29 -12.90 31.17
CA VAL A 558 16.35 -13.52 32.15
C VAL A 558 16.48 -15.02 32.17
N LYS A 559 16.57 -15.67 31.00
CA LYS A 559 16.78 -17.12 30.93
C LYS A 559 18.10 -17.55 31.57
N GLU A 560 19.18 -16.81 31.35
CA GLU A 560 20.51 -17.05 31.93
C GLU A 560 20.47 -16.97 33.46
N ILE A 561 19.94 -15.88 34.01
CA ILE A 561 19.80 -15.66 35.45
C ILE A 561 18.95 -16.73 36.11
N LEU A 562 17.90 -17.23 35.46
CA LEU A 562 17.05 -18.28 35.97
C LEU A 562 17.70 -19.69 35.89
N SER A 563 18.59 -19.92 34.92
CA SER A 563 19.31 -21.18 34.73
C SER A 563 20.53 -21.29 35.66
N GLU A 564 21.24 -20.16 35.84
CA GLU A 564 22.42 -20.05 36.71
C GLU A 564 22.28 -18.78 37.57
N PRO A 565 21.65 -18.90 38.75
CA PRO A 565 21.47 -17.74 39.61
C PRO A 565 22.81 -17.13 40.02
N SER A 566 23.08 -15.92 39.57
CA SER A 566 24.25 -15.12 39.95
C SER A 566 23.76 -13.77 40.47
N GLU A 567 24.44 -13.24 41.49
CA GLU A 567 24.21 -11.87 41.96
C GLU A 567 25.01 -10.83 41.17
N GLU A 568 25.79 -11.28 40.17
CA GLU A 568 26.60 -10.40 39.33
C GLU A 568 25.78 -9.82 38.18
N THR A 569 25.99 -8.52 37.90
CA THR A 569 25.41 -7.83 36.77
C THR A 569 25.87 -8.44 35.44
N VAL A 570 24.96 -8.86 34.60
CA VAL A 570 25.29 -9.35 33.25
C VAL A 570 25.62 -8.16 32.34
N VAL A 571 26.91 -8.00 31.99
CA VAL A 571 27.37 -6.93 31.10
C VAL A 571 27.40 -7.45 29.67
N VAL A 572 26.53 -6.87 28.81
CA VAL A 572 26.45 -7.19 27.39
C VAL A 572 27.37 -6.24 26.60
N LYS A 573 28.49 -6.79 26.10
CA LYS A 573 29.48 -6.09 25.27
C LYS A 573 29.29 -6.40 23.79
N ALA A 574 29.92 -5.66 22.90
CA ALA A 574 29.90 -5.88 21.44
C ALA A 574 30.25 -7.34 21.07
N ASP A 575 31.31 -7.89 21.68
CA ASP A 575 31.78 -9.27 21.41
C ASP A 575 30.79 -10.35 21.87
N SER A 576 29.91 -10.03 22.82
CA SER A 576 28.93 -10.97 23.36
C SER A 576 27.60 -10.97 22.58
N LEU A 577 27.42 -10.04 21.62
CA LEU A 577 26.15 -9.88 20.91
C LEU A 577 25.77 -11.11 20.09
N GLU A 578 26.71 -11.83 19.51
CA GLU A 578 26.42 -13.05 18.74
C GLU A 578 25.79 -14.15 19.61
N LYS A 579 26.13 -14.24 20.89
CA LYS A 579 25.48 -15.14 21.86
C LYS A 579 23.99 -14.83 22.00
N TYR A 580 23.64 -13.55 22.02
CA TYR A 580 22.26 -13.08 22.25
C TYR A 580 21.43 -12.93 20.96
N LEU A 581 22.02 -12.41 19.90
CA LEU A 581 21.30 -12.04 18.67
C LEU A 581 21.52 -13.02 17.51
N GLY A 582 22.62 -13.79 17.55
CA GLY A 582 23.08 -14.65 16.46
C GLY A 582 24.02 -13.91 15.52
N VAL A 583 24.29 -14.48 14.36
CA VAL A 583 25.19 -13.89 13.36
C VAL A 583 24.76 -12.51 12.89
N LYS A 584 25.72 -11.66 12.59
CA LYS A 584 25.49 -10.32 12.03
C LYS A 584 24.65 -10.40 10.75
N ARG A 585 23.57 -9.64 10.68
CA ARG A 585 22.61 -9.69 9.56
C ARG A 585 22.97 -8.72 8.43
N PHE A 586 23.56 -7.60 8.81
CA PHE A 586 23.92 -6.52 7.90
C PHE A 586 25.43 -6.31 7.92
N ARG A 587 25.99 -5.85 6.82
CA ARG A 587 27.36 -5.39 6.75
C ARG A 587 27.34 -3.86 6.87
N PHE A 588 28.22 -3.32 7.67
CA PHE A 588 28.46 -1.89 7.79
C PHE A 588 29.66 -1.54 6.92
N GLY A 589 29.65 -0.39 6.23
CA GLY A 589 30.72 0.02 5.35
C GLY A 589 30.71 -0.73 4.00
N LEU A 590 29.52 -0.76 3.34
CA LEU A 590 29.33 -1.39 2.02
C LEU A 590 29.89 -0.58 0.85
N ALA A 591 30.54 0.58 1.08
CA ALA A 591 31.31 1.20 0.03
C ALA A 591 32.33 0.17 -0.48
N GLU A 592 32.35 -0.09 -1.77
CA GLU A 592 33.32 -0.99 -2.36
C GLU A 592 34.72 -0.47 -2.06
N GLU A 593 35.67 -1.39 -1.82
CA GLU A 593 37.02 -1.03 -1.47
C GLU A 593 37.85 -0.64 -2.72
N GLU A 594 37.33 -0.95 -3.93
CA GLU A 594 38.02 -0.77 -5.18
C GLU A 594 37.25 0.04 -6.22
N ASP A 595 37.93 0.93 -6.91
CA ASP A 595 37.39 1.69 -8.05
C ASP A 595 37.09 0.75 -9.21
N ARG A 596 35.85 0.75 -9.71
CA ARG A 596 35.39 -0.18 -10.74
C ARG A 596 34.84 0.52 -11.98
N ILE A 597 35.03 -0.12 -13.13
CA ILE A 597 34.48 0.33 -14.40
C ILE A 597 32.99 -0.07 -14.49
N GLY A 598 32.16 0.87 -14.93
CA GLY A 598 30.73 0.62 -15.12
C GLY A 598 29.95 0.47 -13.82
N HIS A 599 30.49 0.87 -12.69
CA HIS A 599 29.89 0.75 -11.38
C HIS A 599 29.79 2.14 -10.73
N ALA A 600 28.58 2.55 -10.30
CA ALA A 600 28.36 3.81 -9.60
C ALA A 600 27.49 3.60 -8.38
N THR A 601 27.78 4.35 -7.30
CA THR A 601 26.96 4.33 -6.09
C THR A 601 25.98 5.49 -6.08
N GLY A 602 24.70 5.20 -6.20
CA GLY A 602 23.60 6.13 -6.03
C GLY A 602 23.08 6.16 -4.59
N LEU A 603 22.24 7.14 -4.29
CA LEU A 603 21.54 7.27 -3.01
C LEU A 603 20.04 7.20 -3.23
N ALA A 604 19.39 6.21 -2.64
CA ALA A 604 17.96 6.02 -2.67
C ALA A 604 17.31 6.40 -1.34
N TRP A 605 16.07 6.86 -1.40
CA TRP A 605 15.20 7.02 -0.26
C TRP A 605 14.15 5.91 -0.24
N THR A 606 13.91 5.32 0.91
CA THR A 606 12.90 4.29 1.13
C THR A 606 12.08 4.60 2.39
N GLU A 607 10.93 3.96 2.57
CA GLU A 607 10.10 4.11 3.78
C GLU A 607 10.85 3.74 5.08
N VAL A 608 11.91 2.95 4.99
CA VAL A 608 12.74 2.55 6.14
C VAL A 608 13.98 3.43 6.32
N GLY A 609 14.17 4.43 5.47
CA GLY A 609 15.29 5.38 5.50
C GLY A 609 16.04 5.43 4.18
N GLY A 610 17.23 6.04 4.19
CA GLY A 610 18.10 6.07 3.02
C GLY A 610 18.89 4.78 2.84
N GLU A 611 19.22 4.44 1.59
CA GLU A 611 20.00 3.27 1.19
C GLU A 611 21.02 3.60 0.10
N LEU A 612 22.15 2.87 0.07
CA LEU A 612 23.07 2.90 -1.06
C LEU A 612 22.46 2.09 -2.20
N LEU A 613 22.48 2.65 -3.39
CA LEU A 613 21.99 2.04 -4.61
C LEU A 613 23.16 1.74 -5.54
N THR A 614 23.52 0.48 -5.66
CA THR A 614 24.52 0.06 -6.63
C THR A 614 23.93 0.11 -8.05
N ILE A 615 24.63 0.72 -8.97
CA ILE A 615 24.29 0.80 -10.39
C ILE A 615 25.41 0.17 -11.18
N GLU A 616 25.10 -0.90 -11.89
CA GLU A 616 26.07 -1.62 -12.72
C GLU A 616 25.72 -1.43 -14.19
N THR A 617 26.73 -1.16 -15.00
CA THR A 617 26.60 -1.06 -16.46
C THR A 617 27.64 -1.94 -17.12
N ALA A 618 27.19 -2.84 -17.96
CA ALA A 618 28.04 -3.68 -18.80
C ALA A 618 27.86 -3.32 -20.28
N VAL A 619 28.97 -3.26 -21.00
CA VAL A 619 29.01 -2.99 -22.43
C VAL A 619 29.60 -4.20 -23.13
N MET A 620 28.89 -4.72 -24.12
CA MET A 620 29.29 -5.91 -24.86
C MET A 620 29.13 -5.71 -26.37
N PRO A 621 29.88 -6.45 -27.23
CA PRO A 621 29.65 -6.40 -28.67
C PRO A 621 28.22 -6.75 -29.03
N GLY A 622 27.57 -5.96 -29.87
CA GLY A 622 26.15 -6.14 -30.17
C GLY A 622 25.64 -5.32 -31.35
N LYS A 623 24.38 -4.95 -31.33
CA LYS A 623 23.68 -4.20 -32.37
C LYS A 623 22.96 -2.95 -31.82
N GLY A 624 23.48 -2.34 -30.78
CA GLY A 624 22.93 -1.14 -30.15
C GLY A 624 21.68 -1.39 -29.29
N LYS A 625 21.48 -2.59 -28.76
CA LYS A 625 20.38 -2.90 -27.86
C LYS A 625 20.65 -2.39 -26.44
N HIS A 626 19.59 -1.90 -25.81
CA HIS A 626 19.63 -1.47 -24.40
C HIS A 626 18.80 -2.42 -23.55
N ASN A 627 19.45 -3.11 -22.63
CA ASN A 627 18.81 -4.01 -21.67
C ASN A 627 18.78 -3.33 -20.30
N ILE A 628 17.63 -3.38 -19.62
CA ILE A 628 17.46 -2.81 -18.28
C ILE A 628 16.90 -3.90 -17.37
N THR A 629 17.57 -4.15 -16.23
CA THR A 629 17.14 -5.16 -15.26
C THR A 629 17.26 -4.64 -13.82
N GLY A 630 16.53 -5.24 -12.86
CA GLY A 630 16.55 -4.87 -11.43
C GLY A 630 15.18 -4.48 -10.86
N GLN A 631 14.07 -4.85 -11.50
CA GLN A 631 12.69 -4.46 -11.13
C GLN A 631 12.52 -2.94 -11.00
N LEU A 632 12.94 -2.23 -12.04
CA LEU A 632 12.84 -0.78 -12.09
C LEU A 632 11.44 -0.34 -12.56
N GLY A 633 10.88 0.66 -11.89
CA GLY A 633 9.66 1.33 -12.31
C GLY A 633 9.86 2.20 -13.55
N ASP A 634 8.78 2.76 -14.06
CA ASP A 634 8.80 3.45 -15.35
C ASP A 634 9.59 4.76 -15.30
N VAL A 635 9.50 5.51 -14.18
CA VAL A 635 10.26 6.76 -13.99
C VAL A 635 11.77 6.49 -14.02
N MET A 636 12.22 5.40 -13.40
CA MET A 636 13.64 5.04 -13.40
C MET A 636 14.11 4.56 -14.78
N LYS A 637 13.26 3.86 -15.55
CA LYS A 637 13.56 3.49 -16.94
C LYS A 637 13.68 4.71 -17.86
N GLU A 638 12.79 5.70 -17.71
CA GLU A 638 12.86 6.98 -18.41
C GLU A 638 14.15 7.73 -18.07
N SER A 639 14.55 7.72 -16.79
CA SER A 639 15.81 8.32 -16.34
C SER A 639 17.04 7.69 -17.00
N ILE A 640 17.04 6.34 -17.17
CA ILE A 640 18.12 5.65 -17.92
C ILE A 640 18.12 6.08 -19.40
N GLN A 641 16.95 6.24 -20.04
CA GLN A 641 16.87 6.71 -21.42
C GLN A 641 17.37 8.15 -21.58
N ALA A 642 17.01 9.02 -20.61
CA ALA A 642 17.54 10.37 -20.56
C ALA A 642 19.06 10.39 -20.42
N ALA A 643 19.61 9.59 -19.50
CA ALA A 643 21.05 9.45 -19.30
C ALA A 643 21.76 8.96 -20.56
N LEU A 644 21.24 7.93 -21.24
CA LEU A 644 21.75 7.46 -22.54
C LEU A 644 21.78 8.57 -23.60
N SER A 645 20.71 9.38 -23.67
CA SER A 645 20.61 10.52 -24.61
C SER A 645 21.67 11.57 -24.30
N VAL A 646 21.91 11.87 -23.01
CA VAL A 646 22.96 12.79 -22.56
C VAL A 646 24.36 12.28 -22.95
N VAL A 647 24.64 10.99 -22.73
CA VAL A 647 25.91 10.38 -23.09
C VAL A 647 26.14 10.43 -24.61
N ARG A 648 25.10 10.11 -25.40
CA ARG A 648 25.16 10.21 -26.87
C ARG A 648 25.41 11.63 -27.35
N SER A 649 24.74 12.62 -26.78
CA SER A 649 24.93 14.03 -27.15
C SER A 649 26.32 14.56 -26.82
N ARG A 650 27.03 13.95 -25.89
CA ARG A 650 28.38 14.31 -25.44
C ARG A 650 29.48 13.35 -25.95
N ALA A 651 29.16 12.46 -26.89
CA ALA A 651 30.08 11.43 -27.35
C ALA A 651 31.45 11.99 -27.73
N ASN A 652 31.53 13.08 -28.47
CA ASN A 652 32.79 13.72 -28.89
C ASN A 652 33.63 14.19 -27.68
N VAL A 653 33.00 14.81 -26.70
CA VAL A 653 33.67 15.30 -25.47
C VAL A 653 34.14 14.14 -24.60
N LEU A 654 33.40 13.02 -24.61
CA LEU A 654 33.69 11.81 -23.86
C LEU A 654 34.68 10.89 -24.58
N GLY A 655 35.19 11.26 -25.78
CA GLY A 655 36.11 10.45 -26.57
C GLY A 655 35.49 9.16 -27.12
N LEU A 656 34.16 9.18 -27.35
CA LEU A 656 33.43 8.03 -27.87
C LEU A 656 33.18 8.17 -29.38
N GLU A 657 33.57 7.16 -30.12
CA GLU A 657 33.23 7.08 -31.55
C GLU A 657 31.70 6.98 -31.73
N PRO A 658 31.10 7.71 -32.69
CA PRO A 658 29.65 7.71 -32.90
C PRO A 658 29.04 6.33 -33.14
N ASP A 659 29.80 5.40 -33.71
CA ASP A 659 29.41 4.04 -34.05
C ASP A 659 29.39 3.08 -32.83
N VAL A 660 29.96 3.48 -31.69
CA VAL A 660 29.93 2.70 -30.46
C VAL A 660 28.52 2.32 -30.05
N PHE A 661 27.59 3.25 -30.20
CA PHE A 661 26.16 3.03 -29.85
C PHE A 661 25.42 2.09 -30.80
N GLU A 662 25.96 1.83 -31.99
CA GLU A 662 25.38 0.89 -32.97
C GLU A 662 26.04 -0.50 -32.89
N LYS A 663 27.32 -0.56 -32.44
CA LYS A 663 28.13 -1.78 -32.43
C LYS A 663 28.19 -2.46 -31.06
N LYS A 664 27.71 -1.79 -30.00
CA LYS A 664 27.72 -2.33 -28.64
C LYS A 664 26.34 -2.36 -28.03
N ASP A 665 26.01 -3.47 -27.39
CA ASP A 665 24.83 -3.58 -26.54
C ASP A 665 25.20 -3.11 -25.13
N ILE A 666 24.30 -2.35 -24.52
CA ILE A 666 24.45 -1.79 -23.17
C ILE A 666 23.45 -2.47 -22.25
N HIS A 667 23.93 -2.98 -21.12
CA HIS A 667 23.08 -3.56 -20.09
C HIS A 667 23.25 -2.78 -18.79
N VAL A 668 22.18 -2.13 -18.34
CA VAL A 668 22.12 -1.46 -17.03
C VAL A 668 21.39 -2.37 -16.06
N HIS A 669 22.05 -2.67 -14.95
CA HIS A 669 21.52 -3.51 -13.89
C HIS A 669 21.57 -2.79 -12.54
N VAL A 670 20.47 -2.86 -11.78
CA VAL A 670 20.43 -2.41 -10.39
C VAL A 670 20.16 -3.63 -9.53
N PRO A 671 21.16 -4.12 -8.76
CA PRO A 671 21.03 -5.31 -7.92
C PRO A 671 19.87 -5.25 -6.92
N GLU A 672 19.64 -6.35 -6.20
CA GLU A 672 18.50 -6.53 -5.27
C GLU A 672 17.13 -6.52 -5.96
N GLY A 673 16.96 -7.36 -6.99
CA GLY A 673 15.73 -7.48 -7.78
C GLY A 673 14.47 -7.92 -7.01
N ALA A 674 14.59 -8.26 -5.72
CA ALA A 674 13.43 -8.55 -4.88
C ALA A 674 12.69 -7.27 -4.40
N ILE A 675 13.31 -6.09 -4.50
CA ILE A 675 12.78 -4.81 -4.05
C ILE A 675 12.48 -3.95 -5.28
N PRO A 676 11.21 -3.57 -5.54
CA PRO A 676 10.88 -2.62 -6.61
C PRO A 676 11.54 -1.26 -6.35
N LYS A 677 12.13 -0.67 -7.39
CA LYS A 677 12.82 0.61 -7.32
C LYS A 677 12.24 1.54 -8.37
N ASP A 678 11.87 2.75 -7.96
CA ASP A 678 11.39 3.78 -8.87
C ASP A 678 11.79 5.19 -8.39
N GLY A 679 11.95 6.10 -9.34
CA GLY A 679 12.25 7.49 -9.07
C GLY A 679 13.35 8.08 -9.96
N PRO A 680 13.35 9.40 -10.19
CA PRO A 680 14.27 10.08 -11.12
C PRO A 680 15.65 10.34 -10.50
N SER A 681 15.82 10.23 -9.17
CA SER A 681 17.00 10.70 -8.43
C SER A 681 18.28 9.89 -8.64
N ALA A 682 18.22 8.79 -9.37
CA ALA A 682 19.39 7.99 -9.77
C ALA A 682 20.00 8.42 -11.13
N GLY A 683 19.43 9.42 -11.79
CA GLY A 683 19.79 9.82 -13.16
C GLY A 683 21.27 10.13 -13.36
N ILE A 684 21.88 10.91 -12.45
CA ILE A 684 23.31 11.21 -12.54
C ILE A 684 24.19 9.98 -12.29
N GLY A 685 23.78 9.08 -11.39
CA GLY A 685 24.48 7.82 -11.15
C GLY A 685 24.40 6.88 -12.36
N MET A 686 23.24 6.78 -13.01
CA MET A 686 23.08 6.03 -14.26
C MET A 686 23.96 6.59 -15.36
N CYS A 687 24.00 7.91 -15.54
CA CYS A 687 24.85 8.56 -16.52
C CYS A 687 26.34 8.30 -16.24
N THR A 688 26.77 8.41 -14.99
CA THR A 688 28.16 8.16 -14.59
C THR A 688 28.57 6.71 -14.84
N ALA A 689 27.74 5.73 -14.50
CA ALA A 689 28.00 4.32 -14.75
C ALA A 689 28.09 4.02 -16.28
N LEU A 690 27.21 4.63 -17.08
CA LEU A 690 27.24 4.53 -18.55
C LEU A 690 28.52 5.10 -19.12
N VAL A 691 28.91 6.32 -18.71
CA VAL A 691 30.16 6.96 -19.18
C VAL A 691 31.37 6.09 -18.81
N SER A 692 31.42 5.63 -17.54
CA SER A 692 32.51 4.77 -17.07
C SER A 692 32.63 3.47 -17.90
N ALA A 693 31.50 2.79 -18.15
CA ALA A 693 31.51 1.54 -18.93
C ALA A 693 31.89 1.75 -20.40
N LEU A 694 31.50 2.87 -21.01
CA LEU A 694 31.80 3.15 -22.41
C LEU A 694 33.22 3.64 -22.61
N THR A 695 33.75 4.47 -21.68
CA THR A 695 35.11 5.04 -21.74
C THR A 695 36.18 4.12 -21.14
N GLY A 696 35.80 3.11 -20.35
CA GLY A 696 36.73 2.24 -19.62
C GLY A 696 37.40 2.97 -18.45
N ILE A 697 36.84 4.06 -17.93
CA ILE A 697 37.37 4.82 -16.81
C ILE A 697 36.66 4.40 -15.53
N PRO A 698 37.37 3.96 -14.48
CA PRO A 698 36.76 3.55 -13.22
C PRO A 698 36.06 4.73 -12.51
N VAL A 699 34.95 4.44 -11.83
CA VAL A 699 34.32 5.34 -10.89
C VAL A 699 34.97 5.16 -9.51
N ARG A 700 35.17 6.24 -8.80
CA ARG A 700 35.71 6.22 -7.44
C ARG A 700 34.75 5.52 -6.50
N ALA A 701 35.26 4.56 -5.72
CA ALA A 701 34.49 3.76 -4.76
C ALA A 701 33.96 4.57 -3.55
N ASP A 702 34.69 5.63 -3.19
CA ASP A 702 34.38 6.50 -2.04
C ASP A 702 33.36 7.62 -2.37
N VAL A 703 32.82 7.65 -3.62
CA VAL A 703 31.89 8.66 -4.10
C VAL A 703 30.48 8.07 -4.24
N ALA A 704 29.50 8.74 -3.66
CA ALA A 704 28.08 8.49 -3.93
C ALA A 704 27.39 9.74 -4.49
N MET A 705 26.32 9.55 -5.24
CA MET A 705 25.66 10.65 -5.91
C MET A 705 24.14 10.49 -5.94
N THR A 706 23.42 11.63 -6.03
CA THR A 706 21.99 11.66 -6.22
C THR A 706 21.58 12.92 -6.99
N GLY A 707 20.72 12.77 -7.95
CA GLY A 707 20.22 13.86 -8.78
C GLY A 707 19.40 13.34 -9.96
N GLU A 708 18.38 14.07 -10.34
CA GLU A 708 17.65 13.84 -11.58
C GLU A 708 18.46 14.50 -12.72
N ILE A 709 18.45 13.90 -13.91
CA ILE A 709 19.19 14.39 -15.06
C ILE A 709 18.24 14.83 -16.18
N THR A 710 18.44 16.02 -16.73
CA THR A 710 17.74 16.49 -17.93
C THR A 710 18.47 16.05 -19.20
N LEU A 711 17.81 16.10 -20.35
CA LEU A 711 18.44 15.84 -21.67
C LEU A 711 19.62 16.76 -22.00
N ARG A 712 19.72 17.91 -21.34
CA ARG A 712 20.85 18.86 -21.47
C ARG A 712 21.98 18.54 -20.51
N GLY A 713 21.80 17.58 -19.58
CA GLY A 713 22.77 17.22 -18.55
C GLY A 713 22.73 18.14 -17.32
N GLU A 714 21.69 18.95 -17.16
CA GLU A 714 21.44 19.70 -15.93
C GLU A 714 20.95 18.77 -14.84
N VAL A 715 21.43 19.01 -13.61
CA VAL A 715 21.09 18.20 -12.43
C VAL A 715 19.99 18.90 -11.66
N LEU A 716 18.81 18.26 -11.58
CA LEU A 716 17.63 18.79 -10.90
C LEU A 716 17.56 18.31 -9.44
N PRO A 717 16.86 19.10 -8.57
CA PRO A 717 16.74 18.82 -7.16
C PRO A 717 15.95 17.54 -6.86
N ILE A 718 16.25 16.94 -5.70
CA ILE A 718 15.68 15.68 -5.23
C ILE A 718 15.07 15.81 -3.83
N GLY A 719 14.22 14.86 -3.46
CA GLY A 719 13.69 14.73 -2.11
C GLY A 719 14.49 13.78 -1.22
N GLY A 720 14.30 13.88 0.10
CA GLY A 720 14.87 12.97 1.09
C GLY A 720 16.40 13.08 1.26
N LEU A 721 16.95 14.29 1.11
CA LEU A 721 18.39 14.50 1.20
C LEU A 721 18.97 14.06 2.54
N LYS A 722 18.29 14.32 3.66
CA LYS A 722 18.75 13.92 4.99
C LYS A 722 18.97 12.41 5.09
N GLU A 723 17.98 11.64 4.70
CA GLU A 723 18.03 10.16 4.74
C GLU A 723 19.12 9.61 3.81
N LYS A 724 19.31 10.22 2.64
CA LYS A 724 20.34 9.86 1.67
C LYS A 724 21.74 10.10 2.22
N LEU A 725 22.00 11.25 2.84
CA LEU A 725 23.28 11.56 3.47
C LEU A 725 23.58 10.65 4.67
N LEU A 726 22.56 10.32 5.46
CA LEU A 726 22.67 9.33 6.53
C LEU A 726 23.03 7.93 6.00
N ALA A 727 22.51 7.56 4.83
CA ALA A 727 22.87 6.30 4.18
C ALA A 727 24.30 6.31 3.67
N ALA A 728 24.74 7.40 3.04
CA ALA A 728 26.10 7.60 2.59
C ALA A 728 27.10 7.47 3.75
N HIS A 729 26.83 8.15 4.86
CA HIS A 729 27.67 8.05 6.06
C HIS A 729 27.73 6.61 6.62
N ARG A 730 26.56 5.95 6.76
CA ARG A 730 26.53 4.53 7.22
C ARG A 730 27.25 3.58 6.27
N GLY A 731 27.19 3.86 4.97
CA GLY A 731 27.86 3.08 3.94
C GLY A 731 29.37 3.28 3.88
N GLY A 732 29.95 4.23 4.64
CA GLY A 732 31.38 4.52 4.61
C GLY A 732 31.84 5.39 3.43
N ILE A 733 30.88 6.02 2.72
CA ILE A 733 31.14 7.00 1.66
C ILE A 733 31.83 8.22 2.25
N LYS A 734 32.78 8.77 1.52
CA LYS A 734 33.50 10.00 1.92
C LYS A 734 32.98 11.23 1.20
N THR A 735 32.75 11.10 -0.12
CA THR A 735 32.33 12.21 -0.97
C THR A 735 30.90 12.01 -1.47
N VAL A 736 30.05 13.02 -1.34
CA VAL A 736 28.65 12.94 -1.83
C VAL A 736 28.36 14.10 -2.79
N LEU A 737 27.85 13.75 -3.97
CA LEU A 737 27.44 14.73 -4.99
C LEU A 737 25.91 14.92 -4.93
N ILE A 738 25.50 16.18 -4.70
CA ILE A 738 24.08 16.55 -4.58
C ILE A 738 23.74 17.68 -5.58
N PRO A 739 22.48 17.82 -6.00
CA PRO A 739 22.08 18.95 -6.84
C PRO A 739 22.31 20.29 -6.15
N HIS A 740 22.72 21.30 -6.91
CA HIS A 740 22.98 22.65 -6.39
C HIS A 740 21.76 23.24 -5.67
N GLU A 741 20.55 23.03 -6.19
CA GLU A 741 19.33 23.54 -5.57
C GLU A 741 19.03 22.90 -4.18
N ASN A 742 19.59 21.74 -3.88
CA ASN A 742 19.48 21.11 -2.57
C ASN A 742 20.47 21.64 -1.53
N GLU A 743 21.33 22.60 -1.86
CA GLU A 743 22.21 23.27 -0.91
C GLU A 743 21.42 23.87 0.27
N ARG A 744 20.26 24.43 -0.01
CA ARG A 744 19.34 24.95 1.02
C ARG A 744 18.92 23.90 2.05
N ASP A 745 18.81 22.62 1.63
CA ASP A 745 18.35 21.53 2.47
C ASP A 745 19.46 21.06 3.45
N LEU A 746 20.73 21.46 3.22
CA LEU A 746 21.85 21.19 4.11
C LEU A 746 21.67 21.85 5.48
N THR A 747 20.85 22.88 5.61
CA THR A 747 20.48 23.50 6.88
C THR A 747 19.72 22.54 7.81
N GLU A 748 19.11 21.48 7.26
CA GLU A 748 18.38 20.48 8.02
C GLU A 748 19.23 19.27 8.45
N ILE A 749 20.48 19.22 7.94
CA ILE A 749 21.41 18.12 8.22
C ILE A 749 22.18 18.41 9.51
N PRO A 750 22.28 17.44 10.44
CA PRO A 750 23.08 17.58 11.64
C PRO A 750 24.56 17.85 11.32
N GLU A 751 25.19 18.74 12.09
CA GLU A 751 26.60 19.14 11.89
C GLU A 751 27.56 17.94 11.93
N ASN A 752 27.36 16.99 12.84
CA ASN A 752 28.16 15.77 12.97
C ASN A 752 28.20 14.90 11.70
N ILE A 753 27.20 15.02 10.82
CA ILE A 753 27.16 14.33 9.53
C ILE A 753 27.86 15.18 8.46
N LYS A 754 27.65 16.49 8.45
CA LYS A 754 28.30 17.42 7.52
C LYS A 754 29.84 17.41 7.69
N GLU A 755 30.32 17.32 8.91
CA GLU A 755 31.76 17.25 9.21
C GLU A 755 32.43 15.93 8.73
N LYS A 756 31.65 14.86 8.60
CA LYS A 756 32.17 13.53 8.21
C LYS A 756 32.03 13.21 6.72
N LEU A 757 31.29 14.03 5.98
CA LEU A 757 31.05 13.85 4.56
C LEU A 757 31.55 15.09 3.80
N ASP A 758 32.34 14.86 2.74
CA ASP A 758 32.71 15.89 1.78
C ASP A 758 31.56 16.06 0.77
N ILE A 759 30.71 17.08 0.97
CA ILE A 759 29.49 17.29 0.20
C ILE A 759 29.71 18.35 -0.87
N HIS A 760 29.60 17.94 -2.14
CA HIS A 760 29.72 18.81 -3.29
C HIS A 760 28.37 19.06 -3.95
N THR A 761 28.06 20.33 -4.18
CA THR A 761 26.89 20.73 -4.95
C THR A 761 27.24 20.82 -6.43
N VAL A 762 26.45 20.16 -7.29
CA VAL A 762 26.70 20.06 -8.72
C VAL A 762 25.47 20.56 -9.50
N ARG A 763 25.73 21.29 -10.59
CA ARG A 763 24.69 21.81 -11.47
C ARG A 763 24.64 21.07 -12.80
N TRP A 764 25.76 20.58 -13.29
CA TRP A 764 25.88 19.89 -14.54
C TRP A 764 26.52 18.52 -14.41
N ILE A 765 26.14 17.60 -15.28
CA ILE A 765 26.71 16.24 -15.28
C ILE A 765 28.24 16.23 -15.49
N ASP A 766 28.74 17.22 -16.19
CA ASP A 766 30.18 17.35 -16.45
C ASP A 766 30.96 17.56 -15.13
N GLU A 767 30.40 18.32 -14.18
CA GLU A 767 30.94 18.47 -12.82
C GLU A 767 30.91 17.15 -12.03
N VAL A 768 29.80 16.37 -12.20
CA VAL A 768 29.66 15.05 -11.58
C VAL A 768 30.76 14.11 -12.08
N LEU A 769 30.96 14.03 -13.42
CA LEU A 769 31.98 13.19 -14.03
C LEU A 769 33.39 13.58 -13.59
N GLN A 770 33.62 14.89 -13.41
CA GLN A 770 34.93 15.40 -12.95
C GLN A 770 35.26 14.92 -11.54
N LEU A 771 34.27 14.82 -10.64
CA LEU A 771 34.46 14.41 -9.25
C LEU A 771 34.40 12.90 -9.04
N ALA A 772 33.57 12.22 -9.85
CA ALA A 772 33.28 10.79 -9.68
C ALA A 772 34.24 9.85 -10.42
N LEU A 773 34.80 10.27 -11.55
CA LEU A 773 35.73 9.43 -12.34
C LEU A 773 37.17 9.57 -11.83
N THR A 774 37.97 8.51 -11.90
CA THR A 774 39.36 8.50 -11.49
C THR A 774 40.27 9.34 -12.40
N ARG A 775 39.85 9.55 -13.65
CA ARG A 775 40.48 10.46 -14.62
C ARG A 775 39.40 10.97 -15.59
N GLN A 776 39.68 12.12 -16.23
CA GLN A 776 38.75 12.69 -17.20
C GLN A 776 38.83 11.94 -18.55
N PRO A 777 37.70 11.80 -19.26
CA PRO A 777 37.71 11.35 -20.66
C PRO A 777 38.49 12.35 -21.54
N GLU A 778 39.23 11.83 -22.51
CA GLU A 778 39.93 12.65 -23.49
C GLU A 778 39.00 12.86 -24.70
N PRO A 779 38.69 14.08 -25.09
CA PRO A 779 37.84 14.36 -26.25
C PRO A 779 38.44 13.76 -27.53
N LEU A 780 37.58 13.33 -28.45
CA LEU A 780 38.04 12.96 -29.80
C LEU A 780 38.69 14.17 -30.46
N GLU A 781 39.90 14.04 -30.97
CA GLU A 781 40.51 15.06 -31.80
C GLU A 781 39.58 15.30 -33.02
N GLU A 782 39.17 16.53 -33.25
CA GLU A 782 38.45 16.88 -34.47
C GLU A 782 39.39 16.54 -35.64
N LYS A 783 39.13 15.44 -36.33
CA LYS A 783 39.76 15.22 -37.66
C LYS A 783 39.37 16.40 -38.51
N GLY A 784 40.32 17.33 -38.72
CA GLY A 784 40.09 18.56 -39.46
C GLY A 784 39.33 18.26 -40.74
N GLU A 785 38.28 18.96 -40.95
CA GLU A 785 37.56 18.94 -42.22
C GLU A 785 38.55 19.11 -43.35
N GLU A 786 38.73 18.06 -44.16
CA GLU A 786 39.37 18.21 -45.47
C GLU A 786 38.57 19.32 -46.21
N LYS A 787 39.23 20.46 -46.38
CA LYS A 787 38.71 21.56 -47.20
C LYS A 787 38.31 21.01 -48.57
N PRO A 788 37.07 21.18 -49.02
CA PRO A 788 36.73 20.81 -50.38
C PRO A 788 37.66 21.53 -51.36
N ALA A 789 38.28 20.78 -52.29
CA ALA A 789 39.11 21.33 -53.36
C ALA A 789 38.43 22.46 -54.09
N GLU A 790 39.14 23.56 -54.25
CA GLU A 790 38.73 24.74 -55.05
C GLU A 790 38.26 24.29 -56.43
N VAL A 791 37.00 24.40 -56.71
CA VAL A 791 36.48 24.36 -58.09
C VAL A 791 36.63 25.74 -58.70
N VAL A 792 37.49 25.76 -59.70
CA VAL A 792 37.81 26.91 -60.58
C VAL A 792 36.51 27.52 -61.11
N LYS A 793 36.32 28.79 -60.83
CA LYS A 793 35.23 29.61 -61.38
C LYS A 793 35.49 29.88 -62.85
N ASN A 794 34.61 29.41 -63.70
CA ASN A 794 34.39 30.07 -64.99
C ASN A 794 33.11 30.94 -64.87
N SER A 795 33.33 32.25 -65.14
CA SER A 795 32.36 33.31 -65.20
C SER A 795 31.50 33.17 -66.43
N GLU A 796 30.18 33.29 -66.31
CA GLU A 796 29.38 34.02 -67.35
C GLU A 796 28.12 34.60 -66.66
N ASN A 797 27.95 35.89 -66.92
CA ASN A 797 26.85 36.76 -66.56
C ASN A 797 25.51 36.29 -67.14
N VAL A 798 24.42 36.53 -66.40
CA VAL A 798 23.19 37.15 -66.93
C VAL A 798 22.22 37.46 -65.76
N ASP A 799 21.92 38.74 -65.63
CA ASP A 799 20.75 39.49 -65.12
C ASP A 799 19.69 38.91 -64.14
N SER A 800 19.47 39.76 -63.16
CA SER A 800 18.29 39.92 -62.32
C SER A 800 17.05 40.43 -63.09
N PRO A 801 15.78 40.57 -62.58
CA PRO A 801 15.36 40.70 -61.18
C PRO A 801 13.97 40.05 -60.87
N GLY A 802 13.57 40.05 -59.58
CA GLY A 802 12.15 39.79 -59.19
C GLY A 802 11.89 39.52 -57.72
N THR A 803 11.71 40.62 -57.03
CA THR A 803 11.06 40.72 -55.72
C THR A 803 9.80 39.86 -55.58
N LEU A 804 9.59 39.26 -54.36
CA LEU A 804 8.36 39.48 -53.56
C LEU A 804 8.46 38.75 -52.23
N ARG A 805 8.16 39.49 -51.16
CA ARG A 805 7.92 39.12 -49.77
C ARG A 805 6.45 38.71 -49.58
N PRO A 806 5.94 38.48 -48.38
CA PRO A 806 5.89 37.29 -47.56
C PRO A 806 4.45 36.95 -47.15
N HIS A 807 4.28 35.78 -46.62
CA HIS A 807 3.24 35.64 -45.58
C HIS A 807 3.63 34.55 -44.60
#